data_972c8f6f0d3f639d5aad59554cdae5a3
#
_entry.id   972c8f6f0d3f639d5aad59554cdae5a3
#
_cell.length_a   1.000
_cell.length_b   1.000
_cell.length_c   1.000
_cell.angle_alpha   90.00
_cell.angle_beta   90.00
_cell.angle_gamma   90.00
#
_symmetry.space_group_name_H-M   'P 1'
#
loop_
_entity.id
_entity.type
_entity.pdbx_description
1 polymer ?
#
loop_
_entity_poly.entity_id
_entity_poly.type
_entity_poly.pdbx_seq_one_letter_code
_entity_poly.pdbx_strand_id
1 'polypeptide(L)'
;MKYSWALALLCFLSVHSFASGYIRINQLGYLPQSVKVAVYLSDEKEGLQTFQLYESLSGKLVFEGKVEFADATIWGMKTAFRLNFSEYKTNGGYYLQLGKTKSPSFRISNDVYKGTADFILNYMRQQRCGFNPYLKDSCHTHDGIIVDHPTKTGQHIDVIGGWHDASDYLQYTTTSANAIYQMLFAYTQNPDVYSDKYQANGLPGSNGVPDILDEARWGLEWLIKMNPAKNEMYNQIADDRDHIGFKIPTLDTIGRYDLGKYRPVYFVTGKPQGLGKYKNRTTGVSSTAAKFSSSFALGAAVFQSIDAKFAETMHQKSLEAWNFAKSDPGNCQTACMISPYFYEEDNWVDDMELAAATLAPVNKQFDFQKEAKYWGELEPVSPWMELNRARHYQYYPFVNLGHALLAQSADPVIAKQFAGLMKQGLAQIMKYAGNDPFRIGVPFVWCSNNFVVAAVTQSKLYRKITGDNTFQEMECALTDWLLGCNPWGTSMICGLPAGGDYPEKPHSAITVYMHETTTGGLVDGPVYSNIYKSLLGIQLLRSDQYPEFQGGKAVYHDDIGDYSTNEPTMDGTASLSYLLSTMEAEENNKNEIVDNEGAIVRMNPAEKKVYLIFSAHEYAEGGNIVLQTLQKYKDKASFFLTGAFYSNPENKKLINAMIDGGHYVGGHSDNHLLYADWTKRDSSLVSKKELSDDLKANYLKMAVFGLNPETQNVFLPPYEWYNAESVDWCRQLGLKVINFTPGIRSNSDYTTPDMKGYRSSETIMNDIKTFERINMNGLNGCIMLIHLGTAPERTDKFYNHLGELLEWLGRKGYSTERF
;
A
#
# COMPACT_ATOMS: atom_id res chain seq x y z
N MET A 1 56.67 46.93 30.59
CA MET A 1 56.94 45.54 30.15
C MET A 1 56.11 44.63 30.94
N LYS A 2 54.98 44.10 30.37
CA LYS A 2 54.17 43.03 30.85
C LYS A 2 53.84 42.12 29.67
N TYR A 3 54.44 40.96 29.64
CA TYR A 3 54.15 39.88 28.65
C TYR A 3 52.90 39.15 29.09
N SER A 4 51.84 39.17 28.25
CA SER A 4 50.69 38.31 28.34
C SER A 4 50.88 37.11 27.39
N TRP A 5 50.95 35.91 27.96
CA TRP A 5 50.93 34.67 27.22
C TRP A 5 49.46 34.28 26.96
N ALA A 6 49.04 34.29 25.70
CA ALA A 6 47.76 33.70 25.31
C ALA A 6 47.97 32.25 24.96
N LEU A 7 47.44 31.33 25.77
CA LEU A 7 47.40 29.90 25.51
C LEU A 7 46.26 29.61 24.52
N ALA A 8 46.62 29.29 23.26
CA ALA A 8 45.66 28.81 22.27
C ALA A 8 45.37 27.35 22.56
N LEU A 9 44.21 27.05 23.11
CA LEU A 9 43.67 25.69 23.27
C LEU A 9 43.11 25.21 21.92
N LEU A 10 43.89 24.45 21.16
CA LEU A 10 43.42 23.72 19.98
C LEU A 10 42.60 22.52 20.47
N CYS A 11 41.26 22.68 20.49
CA CYS A 11 40.36 21.56 20.59
C CYS A 11 40.39 20.79 19.26
N PHE A 12 41.16 19.69 19.22
CA PHE A 12 40.96 18.65 18.23
C PHE A 12 39.61 18.00 18.49
N LEU A 13 38.56 18.46 17.82
CA LEU A 13 37.35 17.70 17.63
C LEU A 13 37.71 16.53 16.69
N SER A 14 38.11 15.41 17.27
CA SER A 14 38.12 14.15 16.55
C SER A 14 36.66 13.85 16.17
N VAL A 15 36.28 14.17 14.95
CA VAL A 15 35.09 13.64 14.33
C VAL A 15 35.35 12.13 14.21
N HIS A 16 34.88 11.37 15.20
CA HIS A 16 34.76 9.93 15.07
C HIS A 16 33.68 9.71 14.02
N SER A 17 34.07 9.54 12.77
CA SER A 17 33.25 8.91 11.76
C SER A 17 32.98 7.49 12.29
N PHE A 18 31.84 7.27 12.89
CA PHE A 18 31.38 5.92 13.15
C PHE A 18 31.13 5.31 11.78
N ALA A 19 31.79 4.18 11.49
CA ALA A 19 31.48 3.37 10.33
C ALA A 19 29.98 3.10 10.34
N SER A 20 29.26 3.69 9.43
CA SER A 20 27.82 3.54 9.34
C SER A 20 27.50 2.39 8.39
N GLY A 21 27.27 1.20 8.97
CA GLY A 21 26.62 0.12 8.25
C GLY A 21 25.11 0.29 8.28
N TYR A 22 24.43 -0.09 7.20
CA TYR A 22 22.99 0.00 7.05
C TYR A 22 22.41 -1.36 6.67
N ILE A 23 21.40 -1.85 7.40
CA ILE A 23 20.61 -3.03 7.00
C ILE A 23 19.28 -2.57 6.48
N ARG A 24 19.01 -2.82 5.19
CA ARG A 24 17.79 -2.48 4.47
C ARG A 24 16.86 -3.67 4.45
N ILE A 25 15.58 -3.45 4.77
CA ILE A 25 14.55 -4.48 4.92
C ILE A 25 13.26 -4.04 4.22
N ASN A 26 12.38 -4.98 3.93
CA ASN A 26 10.98 -4.68 3.67
C ASN A 26 10.34 -4.23 5.00
N GLN A 27 9.95 -2.96 5.08
CA GLN A 27 9.43 -2.36 6.31
C GLN A 27 8.00 -2.80 6.64
N LEU A 28 7.23 -3.24 5.63
CA LEU A 28 5.90 -3.81 5.85
C LEU A 28 6.01 -5.20 6.52
N GLY A 29 7.09 -5.93 6.22
CA GLY A 29 7.40 -7.26 6.74
C GLY A 29 7.42 -8.33 5.66
N TYR A 30 7.43 -9.59 6.07
CA TYR A 30 7.60 -10.74 5.19
C TYR A 30 6.54 -11.80 5.45
N LEU A 31 6.02 -12.43 4.39
CA LEU A 31 5.22 -13.65 4.52
C LEU A 31 6.12 -14.81 4.96
N PRO A 32 5.66 -15.73 5.84
CA PRO A 32 6.48 -16.83 6.37
C PRO A 32 7.09 -17.72 5.28
N GLN A 33 6.38 -17.95 4.19
CA GLN A 33 6.81 -18.84 3.10
C GLN A 33 7.52 -18.10 1.95
N SER A 34 7.62 -16.77 1.98
CA SER A 34 8.29 -16.00 0.93
C SER A 34 9.83 -16.16 0.99
N VAL A 35 10.50 -15.80 -0.08
CA VAL A 35 11.93 -15.50 -0.06
C VAL A 35 12.12 -14.21 0.73
N LYS A 36 13.01 -14.24 1.74
CA LYS A 36 13.26 -13.15 2.68
C LYS A 36 14.73 -12.79 2.66
N VAL A 37 15.07 -11.62 2.07
CA VAL A 37 16.45 -11.17 1.95
C VAL A 37 16.53 -9.69 2.34
N ALA A 38 17.33 -9.38 3.35
CA ALA A 38 17.74 -8.02 3.67
C ALA A 38 19.07 -7.68 2.98
N VAL A 39 19.37 -6.41 2.84
CA VAL A 39 20.62 -5.94 2.24
C VAL A 39 21.42 -5.11 3.25
N TYR A 40 22.69 -5.48 3.45
CA TYR A 40 23.64 -4.69 4.21
C TYR A 40 24.52 -3.86 3.27
N LEU A 41 24.70 -2.59 3.59
CA LEU A 41 25.60 -1.66 2.90
C LEU A 41 26.53 -0.99 3.90
N SER A 42 27.79 -0.77 3.53
CA SER A 42 28.76 -0.02 4.34
C SER A 42 29.74 0.76 3.45
N ASP A 43 30.15 1.92 3.90
CA ASP A 43 31.22 2.73 3.33
C ASP A 43 32.62 2.27 3.76
N GLU A 44 32.71 1.20 4.57
CA GLU A 44 33.94 0.55 4.96
C GLU A 44 34.08 -0.86 4.38
N LYS A 45 35.32 -1.36 4.28
CA LYS A 45 35.56 -2.75 3.91
C LYS A 45 35.39 -3.64 5.13
N GLU A 46 34.45 -4.54 5.05
CA GLU A 46 34.12 -5.48 6.12
C GLU A 46 34.33 -6.93 5.70
N GLY A 47 34.79 -7.74 6.65
CA GLY A 47 35.05 -9.18 6.44
C GLY A 47 34.08 -10.10 7.20
N LEU A 48 32.88 -9.60 7.52
CA LEU A 48 31.87 -10.35 8.24
C LEU A 48 31.36 -11.54 7.41
N GLN A 49 31.10 -12.68 8.06
CA GLN A 49 30.75 -13.93 7.38
C GLN A 49 29.34 -14.42 7.73
N THR A 50 28.82 -14.02 8.91
CA THR A 50 27.51 -14.44 9.42
C THR A 50 26.73 -13.26 9.95
N PHE A 51 25.40 -13.36 9.87
CA PHE A 51 24.44 -12.44 10.46
C PHE A 51 23.50 -13.20 11.39
N GLN A 52 22.85 -12.49 12.31
CA GLN A 52 21.94 -13.05 13.29
C GLN A 52 20.55 -12.42 13.16
N LEU A 53 19.53 -13.24 13.42
CA LEU A 53 18.13 -12.82 13.57
C LEU A 53 17.74 -12.96 15.04
N TYR A 54 17.24 -11.89 15.61
CA TYR A 54 16.78 -11.82 17.01
C TYR A 54 15.28 -11.56 17.07
N GLU A 55 14.62 -12.20 18.04
CA GLU A 55 13.25 -11.85 18.41
C GLU A 55 13.26 -10.49 19.11
N SER A 56 12.36 -9.58 18.71
CA SER A 56 12.44 -8.15 19.05
C SER A 56 12.13 -7.82 20.52
N LEU A 57 11.24 -8.55 21.16
CA LEU A 57 10.83 -8.28 22.56
C LEU A 57 11.77 -8.92 23.57
N SER A 58 12.14 -10.19 23.37
CA SER A 58 13.01 -10.93 24.29
C SER A 58 14.51 -10.73 24.03
N GLY A 59 14.88 -10.27 22.82
CA GLY A 59 16.27 -10.23 22.38
C GLY A 59 16.92 -11.62 22.20
N LYS A 60 16.12 -12.69 22.09
CA LYS A 60 16.60 -14.06 21.88
C LYS A 60 17.09 -14.25 20.46
N LEU A 61 18.28 -14.81 20.28
CA LEU A 61 18.81 -15.28 19.01
C LEU A 61 17.94 -16.46 18.52
N VAL A 62 17.35 -16.34 17.31
CA VAL A 62 16.45 -17.34 16.75
C VAL A 62 16.96 -17.96 15.44
N PHE A 63 17.87 -17.27 14.73
CA PHE A 63 18.46 -17.79 13.50
C PHE A 63 19.85 -17.17 13.27
N GLU A 64 20.77 -17.94 12.69
CA GLU A 64 22.06 -17.46 12.19
C GLU A 64 22.24 -17.91 10.75
N GLY A 65 22.60 -16.96 9.85
CA GLY A 65 22.82 -17.19 8.43
C GLY A 65 24.17 -16.72 7.96
N LYS A 66 24.59 -17.20 6.78
CA LYS A 66 25.80 -16.73 6.10
C LYS A 66 25.49 -15.53 5.22
N VAL A 67 26.44 -14.61 5.11
CA VAL A 67 26.31 -13.49 4.18
C VAL A 67 26.62 -13.93 2.75
N GLU A 68 25.91 -13.36 1.77
CA GLU A 68 26.20 -13.47 0.34
C GLU A 68 26.79 -12.15 -0.15
N PHE A 69 27.97 -12.20 -0.78
CA PHE A 69 28.63 -11.00 -1.30
C PHE A 69 27.94 -10.47 -2.55
N ALA A 70 27.73 -9.13 -2.61
CA ALA A 70 27.19 -8.41 -3.75
C ALA A 70 28.07 -7.23 -4.14
N ASP A 71 27.81 -6.61 -5.30
CA ASP A 71 28.60 -5.49 -5.78
C ASP A 71 28.19 -4.16 -5.13
N ALA A 72 28.93 -3.76 -4.11
CA ALA A 72 28.71 -2.52 -3.38
C ALA A 72 28.98 -1.26 -4.24
N THR A 73 29.85 -1.36 -5.25
CA THR A 73 30.30 -0.20 -6.04
C THR A 73 29.20 0.41 -6.87
N ILE A 74 28.19 -0.37 -7.24
CA ILE A 74 26.97 0.09 -7.94
C ILE A 74 26.29 1.23 -7.17
N TRP A 75 26.32 1.19 -5.85
CA TRP A 75 25.69 2.17 -4.95
C TRP A 75 26.68 3.08 -4.23
N GLY A 76 27.95 3.14 -4.71
CA GLY A 76 28.97 4.00 -4.12
C GLY A 76 29.52 3.52 -2.78
N MET A 77 29.22 2.28 -2.39
CA MET A 77 29.65 1.67 -1.13
C MET A 77 30.90 0.79 -1.29
N LYS A 78 31.53 0.40 -0.18
CA LYS A 78 32.70 -0.49 -0.17
C LYS A 78 32.37 -1.94 0.19
N THR A 79 31.23 -2.16 0.86
CA THR A 79 30.75 -3.48 1.24
C THR A 79 29.26 -3.58 0.99
N ALA A 80 28.82 -4.68 0.36
CA ALA A 80 27.42 -5.06 0.26
C ALA A 80 27.25 -6.55 0.51
N PHE A 81 26.30 -6.91 1.35
CA PHE A 81 25.92 -8.29 1.62
C PHE A 81 24.42 -8.48 1.49
N ARG A 82 24.01 -9.64 0.99
CA ARG A 82 22.64 -10.12 1.03
C ARG A 82 22.50 -11.06 2.22
N LEU A 83 21.47 -10.82 3.04
CA LEU A 83 21.22 -11.54 4.28
C LEU A 83 19.94 -12.37 4.08
N ASN A 84 20.11 -13.62 3.63
CA ASN A 84 19.00 -14.52 3.32
C ASN A 84 18.58 -15.29 4.58
N PHE A 85 17.34 -15.05 5.05
CA PHE A 85 16.72 -15.74 6.20
C PHE A 85 15.42 -16.45 5.82
N SER A 86 15.26 -16.85 4.55
CA SER A 86 14.05 -17.51 4.01
C SER A 86 13.71 -18.81 4.72
N GLU A 87 14.69 -19.51 5.29
CA GLU A 87 14.49 -20.74 6.05
C GLU A 87 13.72 -20.51 7.35
N TYR A 88 13.82 -19.31 7.93
CA TYR A 88 13.11 -18.98 9.15
C TYR A 88 11.67 -18.55 8.84
N LYS A 89 10.67 -19.29 9.38
CA LYS A 89 9.25 -19.17 8.98
C LYS A 89 8.30 -18.84 10.14
N THR A 90 8.84 -18.71 11.35
CA THR A 90 8.03 -18.47 12.55
C THR A 90 7.47 -17.06 12.55
N ASN A 91 6.15 -16.92 12.80
CA ASN A 91 5.51 -15.62 12.97
C ASN A 91 6.07 -14.91 14.21
N GLY A 92 6.26 -13.60 14.10
CA GLY A 92 6.77 -12.78 15.21
C GLY A 92 7.39 -11.47 14.73
N GLY A 93 7.92 -10.70 15.66
CA GLY A 93 8.68 -9.48 15.41
C GLY A 93 10.18 -9.72 15.56
N TYR A 94 10.96 -9.23 14.61
CA TYR A 94 12.38 -9.56 14.53
C TYR A 94 13.23 -8.35 14.16
N TYR A 95 14.52 -8.41 14.45
CA TYR A 95 15.54 -7.55 13.86
C TYR A 95 16.77 -8.38 13.46
N LEU A 96 17.43 -7.95 12.39
CA LEU A 96 18.70 -8.51 11.95
C LEU A 96 19.86 -7.77 12.60
N GLN A 97 20.94 -8.49 12.88
CA GLN A 97 22.21 -7.92 13.34
C GLN A 97 23.36 -8.48 12.53
N LEU A 98 24.23 -7.59 12.06
CA LEU A 98 25.50 -7.91 11.42
C LEU A 98 26.62 -7.10 12.09
N GLY A 99 27.52 -7.76 12.80
CA GLY A 99 28.51 -7.08 13.63
C GLY A 99 27.83 -6.19 14.69
N LYS A 100 28.04 -4.88 14.60
CA LYS A 100 27.41 -3.90 15.51
C LYS A 100 26.14 -3.26 14.94
N THR A 101 25.89 -3.44 13.64
CA THR A 101 24.74 -2.84 12.93
C THR A 101 23.49 -3.68 13.16
N LYS A 102 22.40 -3.01 13.51
CA LYS A 102 21.06 -3.59 13.64
C LYS A 102 20.12 -3.01 12.61
N SER A 103 19.22 -3.84 12.07
CA SER A 103 18.11 -3.36 11.26
C SER A 103 17.03 -2.66 12.12
N PRO A 104 16.12 -1.89 11.53
CA PRO A 104 14.81 -1.66 12.12
C PRO A 104 14.13 -2.99 12.45
N SER A 105 13.20 -2.99 13.42
CA SER A 105 12.36 -4.16 13.66
C SER A 105 11.35 -4.33 12.52
N PHE A 106 11.08 -5.60 12.18
CA PHE A 106 10.09 -6.00 11.19
C PHE A 106 9.34 -7.25 11.66
N ARG A 107 8.23 -7.53 11.01
CA ARG A 107 7.45 -8.74 11.31
C ARG A 107 7.57 -9.80 10.22
N ILE A 108 7.48 -11.07 10.61
CA ILE A 108 7.15 -12.20 9.75
C ILE A 108 5.75 -12.62 10.14
N SER A 109 4.78 -12.51 9.23
CA SER A 109 3.38 -12.87 9.53
C SER A 109 2.60 -13.13 8.24
N ASN A 110 1.49 -13.89 8.37
CA ASN A 110 0.59 -14.15 7.25
C ASN A 110 -0.31 -12.94 6.89
N ASP A 111 -0.29 -11.86 7.66
CA ASP A 111 -1.15 -10.69 7.48
C ASP A 111 -0.38 -9.38 7.19
N VAL A 112 0.86 -9.50 6.72
CA VAL A 112 1.72 -8.31 6.48
C VAL A 112 1.18 -7.38 5.40
N TYR A 113 0.45 -7.90 4.42
CA TYR A 113 -0.12 -7.14 3.30
C TYR A 113 -1.62 -6.81 3.46
N LYS A 114 -2.24 -7.15 4.60
CA LYS A 114 -3.68 -6.93 4.82
C LYS A 114 -4.07 -5.46 4.69
N GLY A 115 -5.04 -5.18 3.81
CA GLY A 115 -5.57 -3.85 3.54
C GLY A 115 -4.74 -3.02 2.55
N THR A 116 -3.62 -3.55 2.03
CA THR A 116 -2.77 -2.79 1.10
C THR A 116 -3.40 -2.61 -0.28
N ALA A 117 -4.25 -3.56 -0.71
CA ALA A 117 -4.95 -3.46 -2.00
C ALA A 117 -5.88 -2.25 -2.06
N ASP A 118 -6.63 -1.99 -0.99
CA ASP A 118 -7.52 -0.81 -0.90
C ASP A 118 -6.74 0.49 -0.58
N PHE A 119 -5.56 0.39 0.04
CA PHE A 119 -4.82 1.55 0.52
C PHE A 119 -4.45 2.53 -0.58
N ILE A 120 -4.07 2.03 -1.75
CA ILE A 120 -3.70 2.88 -2.90
C ILE A 120 -4.89 3.66 -3.49
N LEU A 121 -6.12 3.21 -3.28
CA LEU A 121 -7.32 3.90 -3.74
C LEU A 121 -7.51 5.27 -3.05
N ASN A 122 -6.83 5.52 -1.92
CA ASN A 122 -6.82 6.84 -1.30
C ASN A 122 -6.21 7.89 -2.23
N TYR A 123 -5.09 7.56 -2.88
CA TYR A 123 -4.47 8.46 -3.84
C TYR A 123 -5.32 8.61 -5.11
N MET A 124 -5.93 7.53 -5.61
CA MET A 124 -6.82 7.61 -6.76
C MET A 124 -7.98 8.60 -6.50
N ARG A 125 -8.60 8.53 -5.31
CA ARG A 125 -9.64 9.49 -4.88
C ARG A 125 -9.14 10.93 -4.76
N GLN A 126 -7.89 11.14 -4.32
CA GLN A 126 -7.27 12.47 -4.27
C GLN A 126 -7.07 13.08 -5.67
N GLN A 127 -6.86 12.24 -6.68
CA GLN A 127 -6.62 12.68 -8.05
C GLN A 127 -7.90 12.88 -8.87
N ARG A 128 -9.10 12.58 -8.35
CA ARG A 128 -10.36 12.79 -9.09
C ARG A 128 -10.51 14.23 -9.56
N CYS A 129 -10.78 14.42 -10.85
CA CYS A 129 -11.18 15.67 -11.49
C CYS A 129 -12.72 15.74 -11.58
N GLY A 130 -13.31 16.91 -11.57
CA GLY A 130 -14.74 17.07 -11.30
C GLY A 130 -14.97 17.07 -9.79
N PHE A 131 -15.86 16.25 -9.25
CA PHE A 131 -16.01 16.13 -7.80
C PHE A 131 -14.83 15.37 -7.19
N ASN A 132 -14.10 16.08 -6.31
CA ASN A 132 -12.97 15.52 -5.58
C ASN A 132 -13.42 15.18 -4.14
N PRO A 133 -13.50 13.89 -3.78
CA PRO A 133 -14.01 13.47 -2.47
C PRO A 133 -13.03 13.79 -1.32
N TYR A 134 -11.74 13.89 -1.59
CA TYR A 134 -10.74 14.26 -0.60
C TYR A 134 -10.89 15.73 -0.17
N LEU A 135 -11.04 16.63 -1.14
CA LEU A 135 -11.27 18.06 -0.92
C LEU A 135 -12.75 18.38 -0.61
N LYS A 136 -13.67 17.43 -0.84
CA LYS A 136 -15.14 17.59 -0.71
C LYS A 136 -15.68 18.78 -1.52
N ASP A 137 -15.07 19.03 -2.67
CA ASP A 137 -15.41 20.13 -3.56
C ASP A 137 -15.12 19.73 -5.02
N SER A 138 -15.47 20.57 -5.98
CA SER A 138 -15.31 20.28 -7.41
C SER A 138 -14.26 21.17 -8.06
N CYS A 139 -13.51 20.61 -9.01
CA CYS A 139 -12.52 21.31 -9.83
C CYS A 139 -12.81 21.13 -11.31
N HIS A 140 -12.29 22.05 -12.14
CA HIS A 140 -12.28 21.99 -13.62
C HIS A 140 -13.67 21.68 -14.23
N THR A 141 -14.72 22.23 -13.65
CA THR A 141 -16.14 21.97 -14.01
C THR A 141 -16.58 22.60 -15.34
N HIS A 142 -15.62 23.12 -16.13
CA HIS A 142 -15.89 23.79 -17.41
C HIS A 142 -15.12 23.14 -18.58
N ASP A 143 -14.43 22.03 -18.34
CA ASP A 143 -13.69 21.34 -19.40
C ASP A 143 -14.63 20.82 -20.49
N GLY A 144 -14.36 21.08 -21.74
CA GLY A 144 -13.21 21.84 -22.26
C GLY A 144 -13.50 22.38 -23.65
N ILE A 145 -12.46 22.95 -24.28
CA ILE A 145 -12.55 23.42 -25.69
C ILE A 145 -11.73 22.49 -26.59
N ILE A 146 -12.36 22.00 -27.64
CA ILE A 146 -11.75 21.10 -28.62
C ILE A 146 -10.66 21.82 -29.39
N VAL A 147 -9.51 21.18 -29.53
CA VAL A 147 -8.38 21.62 -30.36
C VAL A 147 -8.01 20.52 -31.36
N ASP A 148 -7.46 20.90 -32.52
CA ASP A 148 -6.96 20.04 -33.58
C ASP A 148 -8.02 19.13 -34.28
N HIS A 149 -9.31 19.31 -33.98
CA HIS A 149 -10.38 18.58 -34.69
C HIS A 149 -10.67 19.21 -36.05
N PRO A 150 -10.83 18.42 -37.13
CA PRO A 150 -11.02 18.96 -38.49
C PRO A 150 -12.18 19.95 -38.66
N THR A 151 -13.26 19.78 -37.88
CA THR A 151 -14.50 20.57 -38.03
C THR A 151 -15.09 21.14 -36.74
N LYS A 152 -14.56 20.71 -35.56
CA LYS A 152 -15.10 21.07 -34.23
C LYS A 152 -14.14 21.91 -33.39
N THR A 153 -12.95 22.24 -33.90
CA THR A 153 -11.99 23.08 -33.16
C THR A 153 -12.65 24.38 -32.69
N GLY A 154 -12.48 24.72 -31.41
CA GLY A 154 -13.08 25.88 -30.77
C GLY A 154 -14.47 25.64 -30.18
N GLN A 155 -15.09 24.47 -30.40
CA GLN A 155 -16.37 24.13 -29.77
C GLN A 155 -16.16 23.57 -28.36
N HIS A 156 -17.13 23.79 -27.50
CA HIS A 156 -17.16 23.20 -26.16
C HIS A 156 -17.57 21.74 -26.21
N ILE A 157 -16.93 20.92 -25.34
CA ILE A 157 -17.28 19.52 -25.08
C ILE A 157 -17.29 19.28 -23.56
N ASP A 158 -18.27 18.54 -23.03
CA ASP A 158 -18.25 18.07 -21.64
C ASP A 158 -17.34 16.84 -21.49
N VAL A 159 -16.20 17.07 -20.88
CA VAL A 159 -15.22 16.03 -20.52
C VAL A 159 -14.83 16.09 -19.03
N ILE A 160 -15.72 16.63 -18.18
CA ILE A 160 -15.52 16.69 -16.72
C ILE A 160 -15.48 15.26 -16.16
N GLY A 161 -14.50 14.94 -15.35
CA GLY A 161 -14.29 13.61 -14.73
C GLY A 161 -12.86 13.10 -14.88
N GLY A 162 -12.64 11.82 -14.66
CA GLY A 162 -11.32 11.20 -14.70
C GLY A 162 -10.40 11.62 -13.55
N TRP A 163 -9.10 11.52 -13.75
CA TRP A 163 -8.08 11.83 -12.75
C TRP A 163 -7.03 12.78 -13.30
N HIS A 164 -6.50 13.64 -12.44
CA HIS A 164 -5.26 14.36 -12.71
C HIS A 164 -4.10 13.37 -12.77
N ASP A 165 -3.08 13.68 -13.55
CA ASP A 165 -1.97 12.77 -13.80
C ASP A 165 -1.03 12.62 -12.59
N ALA A 166 -0.59 13.73 -12.02
CA ALA A 166 0.37 13.75 -10.92
C ALA A 166 0.18 14.99 -10.01
N SER A 167 1.18 15.83 -9.86
CA SER A 167 1.11 17.12 -9.11
C SER A 167 0.52 18.25 -9.93
N ASP A 168 0.55 18.14 -11.26
CA ASP A 168 -0.15 18.96 -12.22
C ASP A 168 -1.59 18.49 -12.43
N TYR A 169 -2.37 19.21 -13.25
CA TYR A 169 -3.77 18.88 -13.47
C TYR A 169 -4.07 18.46 -14.92
N LEU A 170 -3.04 18.08 -15.67
CA LEU A 170 -3.22 17.42 -16.94
C LEU A 170 -3.97 16.10 -16.76
N GLN A 171 -4.67 15.68 -17.79
CA GLN A 171 -5.33 14.39 -17.85
C GLN A 171 -5.01 13.72 -19.16
N TYR A 172 -4.44 12.53 -19.10
CA TYR A 172 -4.05 11.76 -20.28
C TYR A 172 -4.88 10.49 -20.39
N THR A 173 -5.44 10.22 -21.56
CA THR A 173 -6.22 9.00 -21.79
C THR A 173 -5.35 7.77 -21.81
N THR A 174 -4.09 7.87 -22.23
CA THR A 174 -3.15 6.74 -22.24
C THR A 174 -2.91 6.20 -20.81
N THR A 175 -2.62 7.07 -19.84
CA THR A 175 -2.39 6.67 -18.44
C THR A 175 -3.67 6.28 -17.74
N SER A 176 -4.76 7.03 -17.94
CA SER A 176 -6.06 6.72 -17.33
C SER A 176 -6.65 5.39 -17.83
N ALA A 177 -6.54 5.08 -19.10
CA ALA A 177 -7.03 3.80 -19.65
C ALA A 177 -6.22 2.61 -19.10
N ASN A 178 -4.89 2.76 -18.97
CA ASN A 178 -4.09 1.75 -18.29
C ASN A 178 -4.49 1.60 -16.81
N ALA A 179 -4.67 2.69 -16.08
CA ALA A 179 -5.10 2.67 -14.68
C ALA A 179 -6.43 1.91 -14.51
N ILE A 180 -7.41 2.18 -15.37
CA ILE A 180 -8.69 1.45 -15.40
C ILE A 180 -8.44 -0.04 -15.65
N TYR A 181 -7.63 -0.37 -16.65
CA TYR A 181 -7.35 -1.76 -16.98
C TYR A 181 -6.69 -2.49 -15.82
N GLN A 182 -5.65 -1.90 -15.19
CA GLN A 182 -4.94 -2.48 -14.06
C GLN A 182 -5.86 -2.73 -12.85
N MET A 183 -6.73 -1.77 -12.50
CA MET A 183 -7.70 -1.93 -11.40
C MET A 183 -8.72 -3.03 -11.70
N LEU A 184 -9.30 -3.05 -12.90
CA LEU A 184 -10.25 -4.09 -13.32
C LEU A 184 -9.58 -5.47 -13.38
N PHE A 185 -8.36 -5.54 -13.91
CA PHE A 185 -7.59 -6.78 -13.99
C PHE A 185 -7.29 -7.32 -12.58
N ALA A 186 -6.82 -6.48 -11.68
CA ALA A 186 -6.55 -6.86 -10.29
C ALA A 186 -7.80 -7.40 -9.60
N TYR A 187 -8.96 -6.74 -9.78
CA TYR A 187 -10.23 -7.23 -9.28
C TYR A 187 -10.60 -8.61 -9.84
N THR A 188 -10.44 -8.85 -11.15
CA THR A 188 -10.74 -10.16 -11.74
C THR A 188 -9.86 -11.28 -11.19
N GLN A 189 -8.64 -10.95 -10.77
CA GLN A 189 -7.70 -11.93 -10.23
C GLN A 189 -7.90 -12.20 -8.73
N ASN A 190 -8.29 -11.20 -7.95
CA ASN A 190 -8.36 -11.26 -6.49
C ASN A 190 -9.59 -10.47 -5.95
N PRO A 191 -10.83 -10.85 -6.30
CA PRO A 191 -12.02 -10.05 -5.95
C PRO A 191 -12.27 -9.97 -4.44
N ASP A 192 -11.88 -10.99 -3.67
CA ASP A 192 -12.21 -11.14 -2.25
C ASP A 192 -11.39 -10.23 -1.31
N VAL A 193 -10.35 -9.54 -1.81
CA VAL A 193 -9.52 -8.66 -0.96
C VAL A 193 -10.04 -7.23 -0.93
N TYR A 194 -10.91 -6.86 -1.85
CA TYR A 194 -11.42 -5.49 -1.98
C TYR A 194 -12.65 -5.25 -1.11
N SER A 195 -12.64 -4.16 -0.37
CA SER A 195 -13.74 -3.75 0.51
C SER A 195 -14.73 -2.82 -0.18
N ASP A 196 -15.87 -2.60 0.48
CA ASP A 196 -16.92 -1.61 0.14
C ASP A 196 -17.05 -0.67 1.35
N LYS A 197 -16.21 0.38 1.40
CA LYS A 197 -16.17 1.39 2.47
C LYS A 197 -16.52 2.79 2.00
N TYR A 198 -16.56 2.99 0.69
CA TYR A 198 -16.87 4.28 0.06
C TYR A 198 -18.05 4.13 -0.89
N GLN A 199 -18.73 5.23 -1.10
CA GLN A 199 -19.79 5.36 -2.10
C GLN A 199 -19.17 5.63 -3.49
N ALA A 200 -19.94 5.49 -4.55
CA ALA A 200 -19.51 5.75 -5.92
C ALA A 200 -18.93 7.15 -6.14
N ASN A 201 -19.36 8.15 -5.34
CA ASN A 201 -18.79 9.50 -5.37
C ASN A 201 -17.47 9.62 -4.57
N GLY A 202 -16.96 8.54 -3.96
CA GLY A 202 -15.74 8.49 -3.19
C GLY A 202 -15.85 8.99 -1.74
N LEU A 203 -17.03 9.37 -1.26
CA LEU A 203 -17.26 9.70 0.15
C LEU A 203 -17.46 8.44 1.00
N PRO A 204 -17.12 8.47 2.31
CA PRO A 204 -17.28 7.33 3.20
C PRO A 204 -18.72 6.78 3.21
N GLY A 205 -18.86 5.45 3.20
CA GLY A 205 -20.13 4.71 3.24
C GLY A 205 -20.19 3.62 2.18
N SER A 206 -20.75 2.44 2.49
CA SER A 206 -20.90 1.35 1.54
C SER A 206 -22.05 1.57 0.55
N ASN A 207 -21.94 1.02 -0.66
CA ASN A 207 -22.98 1.07 -1.70
C ASN A 207 -23.31 -0.29 -2.33
N GLY A 208 -22.67 -1.36 -1.86
CA GLY A 208 -22.83 -2.72 -2.37
C GLY A 208 -21.89 -3.06 -3.54
N VAL A 209 -20.98 -2.17 -3.89
CA VAL A 209 -19.97 -2.34 -4.95
C VAL A 209 -18.57 -2.18 -4.32
N PRO A 210 -17.61 -3.08 -4.59
CA PRO A 210 -16.24 -2.90 -4.13
C PRO A 210 -15.62 -1.57 -4.58
N ASP A 211 -14.91 -0.89 -3.68
CA ASP A 211 -14.35 0.46 -3.89
C ASP A 211 -13.49 0.58 -5.16
N ILE A 212 -12.74 -0.46 -5.50
CA ILE A 212 -11.92 -0.48 -6.72
C ILE A 212 -12.77 -0.42 -7.99
N LEU A 213 -13.97 -1.01 -7.97
CA LEU A 213 -14.89 -0.96 -9.11
C LEU A 213 -15.55 0.41 -9.24
N ASP A 214 -15.83 1.10 -8.14
CA ASP A 214 -16.29 2.48 -8.17
C ASP A 214 -15.24 3.42 -8.77
N GLU A 215 -13.95 3.24 -8.41
CA GLU A 215 -12.84 4.00 -9.01
C GLU A 215 -12.69 3.67 -10.51
N ALA A 216 -12.71 2.38 -10.89
CA ALA A 216 -12.62 1.99 -12.29
C ALA A 216 -13.81 2.53 -13.11
N ARG A 217 -15.02 2.53 -12.54
CA ARG A 217 -16.23 3.10 -13.16
C ARG A 217 -16.08 4.61 -13.37
N TRP A 218 -15.54 5.34 -12.40
CA TRP A 218 -15.25 6.77 -12.53
C TRP A 218 -14.41 7.07 -13.78
N GLY A 219 -13.36 6.30 -13.98
CA GLY A 219 -12.51 6.41 -15.15
C GLY A 219 -13.21 6.00 -16.45
N LEU A 220 -13.95 4.89 -16.45
CA LEU A 220 -14.70 4.41 -17.62
C LEU A 220 -15.74 5.44 -18.08
N GLU A 221 -16.48 6.05 -17.16
CA GLU A 221 -17.46 7.11 -17.48
C GLU A 221 -16.78 8.34 -18.12
N TRP A 222 -15.58 8.68 -17.65
CA TRP A 222 -14.78 9.73 -18.28
C TRP A 222 -14.26 9.33 -19.68
N LEU A 223 -13.76 8.09 -19.87
CA LEU A 223 -13.34 7.61 -21.19
C LEU A 223 -14.51 7.64 -22.21
N ILE A 224 -15.75 7.40 -21.79
CA ILE A 224 -16.94 7.55 -22.66
C ILE A 224 -17.04 8.98 -23.17
N LYS A 225 -16.83 9.99 -22.30
CA LYS A 225 -16.84 11.40 -22.67
C LYS A 225 -15.71 11.77 -23.62
N MET A 226 -14.52 11.15 -23.42
CA MET A 226 -13.35 11.30 -24.29
C MET A 226 -13.49 10.55 -25.63
N ASN A 227 -14.52 9.69 -25.76
CA ASN A 227 -14.90 9.01 -27.01
C ASN A 227 -16.42 9.20 -27.27
N PRO A 228 -16.88 10.42 -27.59
CA PRO A 228 -18.29 10.75 -27.69
C PRO A 228 -18.99 10.10 -28.88
N ALA A 229 -18.28 9.82 -29.95
CA ALA A 229 -18.84 9.20 -31.17
C ALA A 229 -17.83 8.22 -31.81
N LYS A 230 -18.31 7.40 -32.71
CA LYS A 230 -17.48 6.50 -33.52
C LYS A 230 -16.42 7.31 -34.27
N ASN A 231 -15.16 6.88 -34.17
CA ASN A 231 -13.98 7.54 -34.76
C ASN A 231 -13.74 8.97 -34.26
N GLU A 232 -14.23 9.33 -33.09
CA GLU A 232 -13.99 10.60 -32.42
C GLU A 232 -13.43 10.32 -31.03
N MET A 233 -12.13 10.52 -30.88
CA MET A 233 -11.40 10.32 -29.61
C MET A 233 -10.54 11.53 -29.31
N TYR A 234 -10.35 11.74 -28.01
CA TYR A 234 -9.48 12.78 -27.47
C TYR A 234 -8.43 12.11 -26.58
N ASN A 235 -7.16 12.55 -26.64
CA ASN A 235 -6.06 11.89 -25.94
C ASN A 235 -5.58 12.63 -24.68
N GLN A 236 -5.95 13.90 -24.51
CA GLN A 236 -5.60 14.66 -23.29
C GLN A 236 -6.51 15.86 -23.06
N ILE A 237 -6.56 16.31 -21.81
CA ILE A 237 -7.08 17.61 -21.39
C ILE A 237 -5.92 18.38 -20.78
N ALA A 238 -5.83 19.70 -21.11
CA ALA A 238 -4.69 20.57 -20.79
C ALA A 238 -3.41 20.18 -21.53
N ASP A 239 -2.31 20.87 -21.27
CA ASP A 239 -0.97 20.63 -21.82
C ASP A 239 0.10 21.17 -20.87
N ASP A 240 1.38 21.00 -21.25
CA ASP A 240 2.56 21.35 -20.46
C ASP A 240 2.67 22.82 -19.97
N ARG A 241 1.74 23.71 -20.37
CA ARG A 241 1.57 25.03 -19.74
C ARG A 241 1.02 24.95 -18.31
N ASP A 242 0.52 23.79 -17.92
CA ASP A 242 0.04 23.51 -16.54
C ASP A 242 1.18 23.20 -15.54
N HIS A 243 2.36 22.82 -16.00
CA HIS A 243 3.54 22.55 -15.17
C HIS A 243 4.14 23.79 -14.48
N ILE A 244 3.34 24.74 -14.00
CA ILE A 244 3.81 25.98 -13.40
C ILE A 244 3.27 26.15 -11.99
N GLY A 245 4.07 25.72 -11.02
CA GLY A 245 3.82 25.87 -9.58
C GLY A 245 2.64 25.07 -9.06
N PHE A 246 2.54 25.03 -7.74
CA PHE A 246 1.48 24.31 -7.04
C PHE A 246 0.21 25.12 -6.89
N LYS A 247 -0.92 24.47 -6.90
CA LYS A 247 -2.25 25.02 -6.63
C LYS A 247 -3.18 23.91 -6.12
N ILE A 248 -4.12 24.23 -5.27
CA ILE A 248 -5.18 23.29 -4.91
C ILE A 248 -6.15 23.21 -6.10
N PRO A 249 -6.53 22.01 -6.60
CA PRO A 249 -7.30 21.87 -7.83
C PRO A 249 -8.65 22.59 -7.79
N THR A 250 -9.35 22.59 -6.67
CA THR A 250 -10.63 23.29 -6.50
C THR A 250 -10.50 24.82 -6.47
N LEU A 251 -9.28 25.33 -6.28
CA LEU A 251 -8.94 26.77 -6.31
C LEU A 251 -8.25 27.19 -7.63
N ASP A 252 -8.06 26.26 -8.57
CA ASP A 252 -7.45 26.55 -9.86
C ASP A 252 -8.42 27.30 -10.77
N THR A 253 -8.28 28.61 -10.81
CA THR A 253 -9.08 29.53 -11.64
C THR A 253 -8.25 30.23 -12.72
N ILE A 254 -6.98 29.85 -12.86
CA ILE A 254 -6.04 30.56 -13.74
C ILE A 254 -6.19 30.06 -15.18
N GLY A 255 -6.71 30.92 -16.04
CA GLY A 255 -6.75 30.67 -17.49
C GLY A 255 -5.36 30.74 -18.14
N ARG A 256 -4.64 29.59 -18.21
CA ARG A 256 -3.28 29.50 -18.79
C ARG A 256 -3.27 29.30 -20.30
N TYR A 257 -4.44 29.10 -20.90
CA TYR A 257 -4.58 28.61 -22.26
C TYR A 257 -5.17 29.66 -23.24
N ASP A 258 -5.39 30.88 -22.80
CA ASP A 258 -6.13 31.91 -23.52
C ASP A 258 -7.57 31.53 -23.87
N LEU A 259 -8.13 30.55 -23.12
CA LEU A 259 -9.48 30.01 -23.28
C LEU A 259 -10.42 30.39 -22.10
N GLY A 260 -10.04 31.39 -21.30
CA GLY A 260 -10.74 31.76 -20.07
C GLY A 260 -10.66 30.65 -19.03
N LYS A 261 -11.82 30.15 -18.59
CA LYS A 261 -11.93 29.08 -17.57
C LYS A 261 -11.89 27.65 -18.16
N TYR A 262 -11.77 27.53 -19.48
CA TYR A 262 -11.78 26.25 -20.19
C TYR A 262 -10.37 25.78 -20.40
N ARG A 263 -10.18 24.45 -20.39
CA ARG A 263 -8.92 23.77 -20.77
C ARG A 263 -9.02 23.20 -22.19
N PRO A 264 -7.90 23.11 -22.95
CA PRO A 264 -7.88 22.49 -24.28
C PRO A 264 -8.08 20.98 -24.18
N VAL A 265 -8.86 20.41 -25.12
CA VAL A 265 -9.11 18.98 -25.28
C VAL A 265 -8.60 18.56 -26.64
N TYR A 266 -7.55 17.73 -26.69
CA TYR A 266 -6.81 17.43 -27.89
C TYR A 266 -7.43 16.23 -28.62
N PHE A 267 -7.85 16.47 -29.86
CA PHE A 267 -8.38 15.43 -30.74
C PHE A 267 -7.26 14.50 -31.21
N VAL A 268 -7.54 13.18 -31.28
CA VAL A 268 -6.63 12.16 -31.84
C VAL A 268 -6.55 12.29 -33.33
N THR A 269 -5.50 12.94 -33.82
CA THR A 269 -5.37 13.27 -35.26
C THR A 269 -4.70 12.16 -36.08
N GLY A 270 -3.99 11.21 -35.45
CA GLY A 270 -3.08 10.27 -36.12
C GLY A 270 -1.82 10.95 -36.68
N LYS A 271 -1.58 12.22 -36.40
CA LYS A 271 -0.46 13.03 -36.92
C LYS A 271 0.23 13.80 -35.82
N PRO A 272 1.50 14.21 -36.02
CA PRO A 272 2.24 14.98 -35.05
C PRO A 272 1.53 16.26 -34.60
N GLN A 273 1.33 16.42 -33.29
CA GLN A 273 0.73 17.58 -32.62
C GLN A 273 1.76 18.29 -31.74
N GLY A 274 1.42 19.50 -31.27
CA GLY A 274 2.32 20.34 -30.48
C GLY A 274 2.93 21.49 -31.26
N LEU A 275 3.68 22.37 -30.56
CA LEU A 275 4.15 23.62 -31.13
C LEU A 275 5.65 23.57 -31.53
N GLY A 276 5.94 23.85 -32.79
CA GLY A 276 7.31 24.05 -33.29
C GLY A 276 8.23 22.86 -33.00
N LYS A 277 9.33 23.10 -32.28
CA LYS A 277 10.32 22.07 -31.90
C LYS A 277 9.83 21.05 -30.87
N TYR A 278 8.70 21.31 -30.24
CA TYR A 278 8.06 20.42 -29.24
C TYR A 278 7.03 19.48 -29.87
N LYS A 279 6.89 19.52 -31.20
CA LYS A 279 5.99 18.64 -31.94
C LYS A 279 6.32 17.18 -31.67
N ASN A 280 5.29 16.40 -31.29
CA ASN A 280 5.45 14.96 -31.01
C ASN A 280 5.71 14.15 -32.31
N ARG A 281 5.86 12.82 -32.16
CA ARG A 281 6.18 11.90 -33.25
C ARG A 281 5.02 10.94 -33.57
N THR A 282 3.78 11.36 -33.36
CA THR A 282 2.58 10.57 -33.66
C THR A 282 2.60 10.08 -35.11
N THR A 283 2.32 8.79 -35.27
CA THR A 283 2.32 8.10 -36.59
C THR A 283 0.98 7.46 -36.92
N GLY A 284 0.05 7.38 -35.98
CA GLY A 284 -1.26 6.76 -36.11
C GLY A 284 -2.10 6.93 -34.84
N VAL A 285 -3.14 6.12 -34.69
CA VAL A 285 -4.11 6.22 -33.60
C VAL A 285 -4.14 4.97 -32.70
N SER A 286 -3.41 3.91 -33.07
CA SER A 286 -3.60 2.58 -32.48
C SER A 286 -3.32 2.52 -31.01
N SER A 287 -2.20 3.11 -30.52
CA SER A 287 -1.84 3.01 -29.09
C SER A 287 -2.94 3.57 -28.18
N THR A 288 -3.48 4.75 -28.49
CA THR A 288 -4.60 5.32 -27.71
C THR A 288 -5.89 4.52 -27.90
N ALA A 289 -6.30 4.27 -29.15
CA ALA A 289 -7.59 3.64 -29.42
C ALA A 289 -7.67 2.18 -28.94
N ALA A 290 -6.57 1.43 -28.98
CA ALA A 290 -6.52 0.07 -28.44
C ALA A 290 -6.58 0.04 -26.90
N LYS A 291 -5.98 1.03 -26.19
CA LYS A 291 -6.15 1.19 -24.75
C LYS A 291 -7.61 1.48 -24.35
N PHE A 292 -8.33 2.32 -25.12
CA PHE A 292 -9.79 2.46 -24.95
C PHE A 292 -10.51 1.12 -25.16
N SER A 293 -10.16 0.39 -26.23
CA SER A 293 -10.79 -0.88 -26.55
C SER A 293 -10.60 -1.92 -25.45
N SER A 294 -9.39 -2.12 -24.94
CA SER A 294 -9.09 -3.08 -23.87
C SER A 294 -9.80 -2.72 -22.56
N SER A 295 -9.77 -1.43 -22.16
CA SER A 295 -10.42 -0.96 -20.94
C SER A 295 -11.94 -1.12 -21.00
N PHE A 296 -12.57 -0.77 -22.12
CA PHE A 296 -14.01 -0.96 -22.33
C PHE A 296 -14.38 -2.45 -22.39
N ALA A 297 -13.58 -3.30 -23.03
CA ALA A 297 -13.85 -4.73 -23.12
C ALA A 297 -13.79 -5.41 -21.75
N LEU A 298 -12.78 -5.08 -20.92
CA LEU A 298 -12.68 -5.61 -19.56
C LEU A 298 -13.78 -5.04 -18.68
N GLY A 299 -14.11 -3.75 -18.81
CA GLY A 299 -15.24 -3.10 -18.16
C GLY A 299 -16.57 -3.80 -18.48
N ALA A 300 -16.81 -4.13 -19.75
CA ALA A 300 -17.99 -4.88 -20.16
C ALA A 300 -18.10 -6.25 -19.46
N ALA A 301 -17.00 -6.97 -19.38
CA ALA A 301 -16.95 -8.28 -18.69
C ALA A 301 -17.25 -8.15 -17.18
N VAL A 302 -16.60 -7.21 -16.50
CA VAL A 302 -16.71 -7.05 -15.04
C VAL A 302 -18.08 -6.52 -14.63
N PHE A 303 -18.60 -5.50 -15.34
CA PHE A 303 -19.88 -4.87 -14.96
C PHE A 303 -21.10 -5.64 -15.45
N GLN A 304 -20.96 -6.73 -16.21
CA GLN A 304 -22.11 -7.49 -16.73
C GLN A 304 -23.10 -7.95 -15.66
N SER A 305 -22.60 -8.34 -14.50
CA SER A 305 -23.44 -8.78 -13.38
C SER A 305 -23.87 -7.66 -12.43
N ILE A 306 -23.27 -6.47 -12.54
CA ILE A 306 -23.50 -5.32 -11.65
C ILE A 306 -24.44 -4.31 -12.32
N ASP A 307 -24.17 -3.94 -13.57
CA ASP A 307 -24.92 -2.99 -14.39
C ASP A 307 -24.89 -3.41 -15.87
N ALA A 308 -25.84 -4.26 -16.26
CA ALA A 308 -25.89 -4.83 -17.60
C ALA A 308 -26.03 -3.77 -18.73
N LYS A 309 -26.66 -2.62 -18.43
CA LYS A 309 -26.78 -1.53 -19.41
C LYS A 309 -25.46 -0.81 -19.61
N PHE A 310 -24.73 -0.57 -18.53
CA PHE A 310 -23.39 0.00 -18.59
C PHE A 310 -22.42 -0.95 -19.33
N ALA A 311 -22.48 -2.26 -19.00
CA ALA A 311 -21.69 -3.30 -19.66
C ALA A 311 -21.94 -3.37 -21.17
N GLU A 312 -23.21 -3.27 -21.63
CA GLU A 312 -23.53 -3.25 -23.08
C GLU A 312 -22.94 -2.01 -23.77
N THR A 313 -23.01 -0.84 -23.11
CA THR A 313 -22.37 0.39 -23.62
C THR A 313 -20.85 0.20 -23.78
N MET A 314 -20.19 -0.41 -22.77
CA MET A 314 -18.76 -0.72 -22.82
C MET A 314 -18.44 -1.71 -23.96
N HIS A 315 -19.25 -2.76 -24.12
CA HIS A 315 -19.06 -3.74 -25.18
C HIS A 315 -19.10 -3.10 -26.57
N GLN A 316 -20.13 -2.28 -26.83
CA GLN A 316 -20.24 -1.56 -28.10
C GLN A 316 -19.03 -0.64 -28.34
N LYS A 317 -18.65 0.17 -27.34
CA LYS A 317 -17.54 1.10 -27.42
C LYS A 317 -16.19 0.39 -27.61
N SER A 318 -16.01 -0.78 -27.00
CA SER A 318 -14.79 -1.56 -27.20
C SER A 318 -14.58 -1.97 -28.64
N LEU A 319 -15.65 -2.38 -29.33
CA LEU A 319 -15.60 -2.74 -30.76
C LEU A 319 -15.41 -1.52 -31.68
N GLU A 320 -16.04 -0.39 -31.34
CA GLU A 320 -15.84 0.86 -32.09
C GLU A 320 -14.39 1.35 -31.97
N ALA A 321 -13.81 1.30 -30.74
CA ALA A 321 -12.43 1.66 -30.47
C ALA A 321 -11.43 0.73 -31.16
N TRP A 322 -11.68 -0.60 -31.15
CA TRP A 322 -10.90 -1.58 -31.92
C TRP A 322 -10.85 -1.27 -33.40
N ASN A 323 -12.01 -0.99 -34.00
CA ASN A 323 -12.08 -0.65 -35.43
C ASN A 323 -11.37 0.66 -35.71
N PHE A 324 -11.43 1.64 -34.82
CA PHE A 324 -10.71 2.90 -34.97
C PHE A 324 -9.20 2.69 -34.84
N ALA A 325 -8.73 1.87 -33.91
CA ALA A 325 -7.31 1.51 -33.77
C ALA A 325 -6.73 0.88 -35.03
N LYS A 326 -7.52 0.05 -35.75
CA LYS A 326 -7.11 -0.59 -37.00
C LYS A 326 -7.15 0.35 -38.20
N SER A 327 -7.82 1.48 -38.16
CA SER A 327 -8.02 2.38 -39.29
C SER A 327 -6.77 3.17 -39.71
N ASP A 328 -5.90 3.48 -38.71
CA ASP A 328 -4.66 4.23 -38.94
C ASP A 328 -3.58 3.73 -37.95
N PRO A 329 -2.91 2.60 -38.27
CA PRO A 329 -1.97 1.93 -37.36
C PRO A 329 -0.74 2.78 -37.04
N GLY A 330 -0.42 2.92 -35.76
CA GLY A 330 0.74 3.67 -35.29
C GLY A 330 0.57 4.23 -33.86
N ASN A 331 1.60 4.92 -33.41
CA ASN A 331 1.64 5.58 -32.09
C ASN A 331 0.83 6.88 -32.10
N CYS A 332 0.11 7.13 -31.00
CA CYS A 332 -0.52 8.41 -30.70
C CYS A 332 0.10 8.97 -29.41
N GLN A 333 0.93 9.99 -29.53
CA GLN A 333 1.63 10.63 -28.43
C GLN A 333 0.88 11.87 -27.96
N THR A 334 1.11 12.30 -26.70
CA THR A 334 0.50 13.50 -26.15
C THR A 334 1.13 14.77 -26.73
N ALA A 335 0.39 15.90 -26.76
CA ALA A 335 0.84 17.17 -27.33
C ALA A 335 1.48 18.05 -26.26
N CYS A 336 2.57 18.76 -26.60
CA CYS A 336 3.18 19.76 -25.76
C CYS A 336 3.42 21.10 -26.50
N MET A 337 3.45 22.21 -25.75
CA MET A 337 3.42 23.56 -26.30
C MET A 337 4.64 24.38 -25.96
N ILE A 338 5.24 24.21 -24.74
CA ILE A 338 6.32 25.06 -24.24
C ILE A 338 7.55 24.26 -23.78
N SER A 339 7.43 22.95 -23.61
CA SER A 339 8.49 22.09 -23.11
C SER A 339 8.43 20.75 -23.84
N PRO A 340 9.53 19.99 -24.03
CA PRO A 340 9.50 18.65 -24.62
C PRO A 340 8.95 17.60 -23.64
N TYR A 341 7.94 17.93 -22.88
CA TYR A 341 7.31 17.08 -21.87
C TYR A 341 6.05 16.43 -22.43
N PHE A 342 6.20 15.22 -22.93
CA PHE A 342 5.08 14.40 -23.42
C PHE A 342 5.42 12.93 -23.26
N TYR A 343 4.39 12.08 -23.21
CA TYR A 343 4.56 10.65 -23.17
C TYR A 343 5.01 10.14 -24.54
N GLU A 344 6.27 9.67 -24.58
CA GLU A 344 6.97 9.30 -25.82
C GLU A 344 6.67 7.88 -26.28
N GLU A 345 5.44 7.42 -26.18
CA GLU A 345 5.05 6.07 -26.55
C GLU A 345 5.44 5.76 -28.00
N ASP A 346 6.29 4.77 -28.21
CA ASP A 346 6.75 4.32 -29.54
C ASP A 346 6.28 2.88 -29.85
N ASN A 347 5.77 2.14 -28.87
CA ASN A 347 5.15 0.83 -29.04
C ASN A 347 3.62 0.98 -29.07
N TRP A 348 2.95 0.22 -29.90
CA TRP A 348 1.50 0.22 -30.06
C TRP A 348 0.95 -1.17 -30.37
N VAL A 349 1.83 -2.15 -30.69
CA VAL A 349 1.41 -3.51 -31.02
C VAL A 349 1.00 -4.28 -29.78
N ASP A 350 1.58 -3.99 -28.62
CA ASP A 350 1.20 -4.51 -27.31
C ASP A 350 -0.23 -4.08 -26.90
N ASP A 351 -0.62 -2.84 -27.24
CA ASP A 351 -1.98 -2.36 -27.01
C ASP A 351 -2.99 -3.07 -27.91
N MET A 352 -2.64 -3.30 -29.16
CA MET A 352 -3.45 -4.08 -30.09
C MET A 352 -3.57 -5.54 -29.66
N GLU A 353 -2.49 -6.14 -29.18
CA GLU A 353 -2.50 -7.49 -28.59
C GLU A 353 -3.46 -7.55 -27.40
N LEU A 354 -3.29 -6.63 -26.43
CA LEU A 354 -4.09 -6.58 -25.22
C LEU A 354 -5.58 -6.37 -25.52
N ALA A 355 -5.90 -5.45 -26.43
CA ALA A 355 -7.28 -5.20 -26.86
C ALA A 355 -7.93 -6.45 -27.47
N ALA A 356 -7.24 -7.11 -28.40
CA ALA A 356 -7.74 -8.32 -29.02
C ALA A 356 -7.87 -9.49 -28.02
N ALA A 357 -6.87 -9.70 -27.14
CA ALA A 357 -6.90 -10.74 -26.13
C ALA A 357 -8.06 -10.53 -25.12
N THR A 358 -8.35 -9.27 -24.78
CA THR A 358 -9.46 -8.92 -23.88
C THR A 358 -10.83 -9.03 -24.56
N LEU A 359 -10.94 -8.75 -25.86
CA LEU A 359 -12.16 -8.91 -26.66
C LEU A 359 -12.52 -10.39 -26.93
N ALA A 360 -11.54 -11.28 -26.99
CA ALA A 360 -11.75 -12.68 -27.34
C ALA A 360 -12.78 -13.42 -26.46
N PRO A 361 -12.83 -13.27 -25.11
CA PRO A 361 -13.86 -13.87 -24.28
C PRO A 361 -15.24 -13.20 -24.40
N VAL A 362 -15.32 -11.91 -24.71
CA VAL A 362 -16.59 -11.14 -24.69
C VAL A 362 -17.23 -11.04 -26.08
N ASN A 363 -16.52 -11.27 -27.15
CA ASN A 363 -17.08 -11.27 -28.50
C ASN A 363 -16.71 -12.56 -29.27
N LYS A 364 -17.72 -13.36 -29.61
CA LYS A 364 -17.56 -14.64 -30.34
C LYS A 364 -17.84 -14.55 -31.84
N GLN A 365 -18.21 -13.37 -32.35
CA GLN A 365 -18.56 -13.19 -33.79
C GLN A 365 -17.31 -13.01 -34.63
N PHE A 366 -16.17 -12.67 -34.04
CA PHE A 366 -14.91 -12.46 -34.70
C PHE A 366 -13.78 -13.20 -33.98
N ASP A 367 -12.79 -13.68 -34.71
CA ASP A 367 -11.66 -14.43 -34.15
C ASP A 367 -10.60 -13.48 -33.56
N PHE A 368 -10.94 -12.89 -32.40
CA PHE A 368 -10.03 -12.01 -31.67
C PHE A 368 -8.80 -12.73 -31.11
N GLN A 369 -8.87 -14.04 -30.86
CA GLN A 369 -7.70 -14.80 -30.41
C GLN A 369 -6.62 -14.87 -31.52
N LYS A 370 -7.03 -14.98 -32.77
CA LYS A 370 -6.11 -14.93 -33.90
C LYS A 370 -5.48 -13.53 -34.05
N GLU A 371 -6.26 -12.48 -33.87
CA GLU A 371 -5.73 -11.10 -33.89
C GLU A 371 -4.73 -10.89 -32.74
N ALA A 372 -5.08 -11.30 -31.52
CA ALA A 372 -4.18 -11.18 -30.38
C ALA A 372 -2.83 -11.89 -30.63
N LYS A 373 -2.90 -13.13 -31.11
CA LYS A 373 -1.68 -13.88 -31.49
C LYS A 373 -0.86 -13.14 -32.54
N TYR A 374 -1.51 -12.61 -33.59
CA TYR A 374 -0.82 -11.87 -34.65
C TYR A 374 -0.07 -10.65 -34.10
N TRP A 375 -0.72 -9.81 -33.29
CA TRP A 375 -0.10 -8.61 -32.71
C TRP A 375 0.97 -8.98 -31.69
N GLY A 376 0.73 -9.98 -30.84
CA GLY A 376 1.70 -10.44 -29.85
C GLY A 376 2.98 -11.06 -30.46
N GLU A 377 2.89 -11.62 -31.68
CA GLU A 377 4.08 -12.09 -32.43
C GLU A 377 4.93 -10.94 -32.99
N LEU A 378 4.36 -9.74 -33.08
CA LEU A 378 5.08 -8.52 -33.48
C LEU A 378 5.63 -7.74 -32.27
N GLU A 379 5.15 -8.05 -31.06
CA GLU A 379 5.55 -7.36 -29.84
C GLU A 379 6.99 -7.72 -29.45
N PRO A 380 7.83 -6.73 -29.06
CA PRO A 380 9.13 -7.00 -28.46
C PRO A 380 8.99 -7.85 -27.19
N VAL A 381 9.93 -8.77 -26.98
CA VAL A 381 9.92 -9.69 -25.84
C VAL A 381 9.91 -8.97 -24.49
N SER A 382 10.63 -7.86 -24.38
CA SER A 382 10.60 -6.97 -23.21
C SER A 382 10.83 -5.54 -23.65
N PRO A 383 9.90 -4.62 -23.34
CA PRO A 383 9.95 -3.26 -23.83
C PRO A 383 11.20 -2.47 -23.43
N TRP A 384 11.79 -2.75 -22.26
CA TRP A 384 12.99 -2.03 -21.75
C TRP A 384 14.29 -2.82 -21.84
N MET A 385 14.36 -3.87 -22.68
CA MET A 385 15.58 -4.68 -22.85
C MET A 385 16.78 -3.89 -23.34
N GLU A 386 16.58 -2.78 -24.03
CA GLU A 386 17.62 -1.84 -24.43
C GLU A 386 17.79 -0.71 -23.40
N LEU A 387 18.21 -1.00 -22.18
CA LEU A 387 18.31 -0.05 -21.08
C LEU A 387 19.01 1.27 -21.44
N ASN A 388 20.05 1.22 -22.24
CA ASN A 388 20.82 2.41 -22.63
C ASN A 388 20.06 3.35 -23.56
N ARG A 389 18.92 2.93 -24.10
CA ARG A 389 18.07 3.67 -25.03
C ARG A 389 16.66 3.91 -24.50
N ALA A 390 16.35 3.40 -23.31
CA ALA A 390 15.05 3.61 -22.71
C ALA A 390 14.78 5.10 -22.51
N ARG A 391 13.63 5.57 -22.96
CA ARG A 391 13.13 6.94 -22.80
C ARG A 391 11.85 6.92 -21.98
N HIS A 392 11.51 8.07 -21.44
CA HIS A 392 10.31 8.29 -20.64
C HIS A 392 9.07 7.80 -21.42
N TYR A 393 8.35 6.85 -20.86
CA TYR A 393 7.13 6.23 -21.40
C TYR A 393 7.24 5.60 -22.82
N GLN A 394 8.45 5.38 -23.33
CA GLN A 394 8.65 4.82 -24.67
C GLN A 394 7.90 3.50 -24.90
N TYR A 395 7.89 2.65 -23.90
CA TYR A 395 7.29 1.31 -23.95
C TYR A 395 6.15 1.15 -22.93
N TYR A 396 5.37 2.19 -22.73
CA TYR A 396 4.26 2.15 -21.79
C TYR A 396 3.18 1.15 -22.26
N PRO A 397 2.59 0.32 -21.40
CA PRO A 397 2.59 0.34 -19.93
C PRO A 397 3.66 -0.53 -19.23
N PHE A 398 4.74 -0.94 -19.86
CA PHE A 398 5.90 -1.65 -19.31
C PHE A 398 5.66 -3.12 -18.93
N VAL A 399 4.45 -3.64 -19.03
CA VAL A 399 4.08 -5.03 -18.72
C VAL A 399 3.28 -5.63 -19.88
N ASN A 400 3.66 -6.85 -20.30
CA ASN A 400 2.98 -7.56 -21.39
C ASN A 400 1.75 -8.32 -20.86
N LEU A 401 0.66 -7.62 -20.51
CA LEU A 401 -0.59 -8.25 -20.09
C LEU A 401 -1.26 -9.05 -21.22
N GLY A 402 -1.09 -8.63 -22.48
CA GLY A 402 -1.51 -9.40 -23.65
C GLY A 402 -0.84 -10.76 -23.72
N HIS A 403 0.48 -10.81 -23.55
CA HIS A 403 1.23 -12.07 -23.45
C HIS A 403 0.75 -12.95 -22.28
N ALA A 404 0.45 -12.36 -21.12
CA ALA A 404 -0.06 -13.11 -19.98
C ALA A 404 -1.44 -13.73 -20.26
N LEU A 405 -2.33 -13.03 -20.98
CA LEU A 405 -3.63 -13.58 -21.41
C LEU A 405 -3.45 -14.70 -22.42
N LEU A 406 -2.56 -14.55 -23.40
CA LEU A 406 -2.28 -15.59 -24.40
C LEU A 406 -1.56 -16.80 -23.80
N ALA A 407 -0.70 -16.60 -22.79
CA ALA A 407 -0.07 -17.69 -22.04
C ALA A 407 -1.07 -18.54 -21.23
N GLN A 408 -2.28 -18.04 -21.03
CA GLN A 408 -3.41 -18.78 -20.44
C GLN A 408 -4.37 -19.37 -21.49
N SER A 409 -4.03 -19.32 -22.78
CA SER A 409 -4.85 -19.86 -23.86
C SER A 409 -5.14 -21.37 -23.67
N ALA A 410 -6.34 -21.78 -24.04
CA ALA A 410 -6.68 -23.21 -24.13
C ALA A 410 -5.88 -23.97 -25.20
N ASP A 411 -5.32 -23.25 -26.19
CA ASP A 411 -4.39 -23.83 -27.16
C ASP A 411 -2.99 -23.93 -26.53
N PRO A 412 -2.47 -25.15 -26.28
CA PRO A 412 -1.19 -25.34 -25.58
C PRO A 412 0.03 -24.83 -26.38
N VAL A 413 -0.10 -24.70 -27.72
CA VAL A 413 0.96 -24.16 -28.57
C VAL A 413 1.08 -22.65 -28.34
N ILE A 414 -0.04 -21.95 -28.35
CA ILE A 414 -0.11 -20.50 -28.06
C ILE A 414 0.36 -20.24 -26.64
N ALA A 415 -0.20 -20.98 -25.66
CA ALA A 415 0.17 -20.82 -24.25
C ALA A 415 1.68 -20.96 -24.01
N LYS A 416 2.30 -22.02 -24.56
CA LYS A 416 3.73 -22.26 -24.44
C LYS A 416 4.58 -21.16 -25.12
N GLN A 417 4.13 -20.69 -26.29
CA GLN A 417 4.83 -19.64 -27.05
C GLN A 417 4.92 -18.35 -26.22
N PHE A 418 3.78 -17.86 -25.73
CA PHE A 418 3.71 -16.58 -25.01
C PHE A 418 4.31 -16.65 -23.59
N ALA A 419 4.16 -17.77 -22.89
CA ALA A 419 4.92 -18.01 -21.66
C ALA A 419 6.45 -17.99 -21.91
N GLY A 420 6.91 -18.50 -23.06
CA GLY A 420 8.30 -18.43 -23.49
C GLY A 420 8.80 -17.00 -23.71
N LEU A 421 7.98 -16.12 -24.30
CA LEU A 421 8.31 -14.70 -24.50
C LEU A 421 8.39 -13.97 -23.15
N MET A 422 7.42 -14.20 -22.24
CA MET A 422 7.50 -13.67 -20.88
C MET A 422 8.79 -14.09 -20.16
N LYS A 423 9.18 -15.37 -20.29
CA LYS A 423 10.43 -15.89 -19.72
C LYS A 423 11.66 -15.17 -20.24
N GLN A 424 11.72 -14.90 -21.54
CA GLN A 424 12.85 -14.19 -22.16
C GLN A 424 13.00 -12.77 -21.59
N GLY A 425 11.89 -12.03 -21.46
CA GLY A 425 11.88 -10.70 -20.85
C GLY A 425 12.39 -10.70 -19.42
N LEU A 426 11.87 -11.60 -18.58
CA LEU A 426 12.29 -11.75 -17.19
C LEU A 426 13.76 -12.14 -17.07
N ALA A 427 14.24 -13.05 -17.91
CA ALA A 427 15.66 -13.45 -17.94
C ALA A 427 16.56 -12.26 -18.29
N GLN A 428 16.10 -11.34 -19.15
CA GLN A 428 16.84 -10.14 -19.50
C GLN A 428 16.90 -9.15 -18.32
N ILE A 429 15.80 -8.94 -17.58
CA ILE A 429 15.80 -8.12 -16.35
C ILE A 429 16.77 -8.70 -15.32
N MET A 430 16.73 -10.01 -15.10
CA MET A 430 17.65 -10.69 -14.18
C MET A 430 19.12 -10.54 -14.62
N LYS A 431 19.39 -10.60 -15.93
CA LYS A 431 20.73 -10.37 -16.47
C LYS A 431 21.23 -8.94 -16.21
N TYR A 432 20.35 -7.94 -16.34
CA TYR A 432 20.70 -6.54 -16.06
C TYR A 432 20.90 -6.27 -14.58
N ALA A 433 20.18 -6.97 -13.70
CA ALA A 433 20.40 -6.93 -12.27
C ALA A 433 21.81 -7.43 -11.89
N GLY A 434 22.32 -8.48 -12.59
CA GLY A 434 23.65 -9.01 -12.35
C GLY A 434 23.90 -9.31 -10.87
N ASN A 435 24.95 -8.72 -10.30
CA ASN A 435 25.31 -8.86 -8.88
C ASN A 435 24.89 -7.64 -8.03
N ASP A 436 23.88 -6.88 -8.48
CA ASP A 436 23.28 -5.80 -7.68
C ASP A 436 22.70 -6.36 -6.38
N PRO A 437 23.02 -5.76 -5.20
CA PRO A 437 22.54 -6.27 -3.91
C PRO A 437 21.02 -6.29 -3.80
N PHE A 438 20.30 -5.41 -4.48
CA PHE A 438 18.84 -5.31 -4.50
C PHE A 438 18.20 -6.05 -5.67
N ARG A 439 18.99 -6.72 -6.53
CA ARG A 439 18.50 -7.39 -7.75
C ARG A 439 17.73 -6.48 -8.71
N ILE A 440 18.05 -5.19 -8.73
CA ILE A 440 17.35 -4.19 -9.53
C ILE A 440 17.89 -4.14 -10.97
N GLY A 441 17.13 -4.68 -11.92
CA GLY A 441 17.48 -4.77 -13.34
C GLY A 441 16.64 -3.89 -14.25
N VAL A 442 16.03 -2.82 -13.72
CA VAL A 442 15.22 -1.85 -14.48
C VAL A 442 16.01 -0.54 -14.72
N PRO A 443 15.66 0.24 -15.75
CA PRO A 443 16.30 1.53 -16.00
C PRO A 443 15.83 2.58 -14.98
N PHE A 444 16.76 3.42 -14.49
CA PHE A 444 16.43 4.58 -13.65
C PHE A 444 16.23 5.83 -14.52
N VAL A 445 15.33 5.72 -15.49
CA VAL A 445 14.77 6.85 -16.20
C VAL A 445 13.58 7.40 -15.41
N TRP A 446 12.91 8.41 -15.90
CA TRP A 446 11.72 8.96 -15.25
C TRP A 446 10.69 7.87 -14.91
N CYS A 447 10.01 7.98 -13.76
CA CYS A 447 9.03 6.99 -13.27
C CYS A 447 9.60 5.57 -13.14
N SER A 448 10.82 5.43 -12.60
CA SER A 448 11.50 4.12 -12.51
C SER A 448 10.74 3.10 -11.65
N ASN A 449 9.96 3.53 -10.67
CA ASN A 449 9.12 2.64 -9.87
C ASN A 449 8.00 1.99 -10.70
N ASN A 450 7.50 2.64 -11.74
CA ASN A 450 6.53 2.01 -12.66
C ASN A 450 7.15 0.78 -13.37
N PHE A 451 8.44 0.86 -13.74
CA PHE A 451 9.17 -0.29 -14.29
C PHE A 451 9.36 -1.40 -13.24
N VAL A 452 9.62 -1.04 -11.98
CA VAL A 452 9.73 -2.01 -10.89
C VAL A 452 8.41 -2.75 -10.71
N VAL A 453 7.29 -2.03 -10.60
CA VAL A 453 5.94 -2.61 -10.48
C VAL A 453 5.62 -3.52 -11.67
N ALA A 454 5.93 -3.08 -12.90
CA ALA A 454 5.72 -3.86 -14.11
C ALA A 454 6.54 -5.16 -14.10
N ALA A 455 7.81 -5.11 -13.70
CA ALA A 455 8.69 -6.29 -13.60
C ALA A 455 8.18 -7.31 -12.55
N VAL A 456 7.72 -6.84 -11.39
CA VAL A 456 7.13 -7.71 -10.37
C VAL A 456 5.83 -8.34 -10.88
N THR A 457 4.93 -7.54 -11.49
CA THR A 457 3.66 -8.01 -12.07
C THR A 457 3.91 -9.09 -13.12
N GLN A 458 4.83 -8.85 -14.04
CA GLN A 458 5.24 -9.81 -15.07
C GLN A 458 5.76 -11.12 -14.45
N SER A 459 6.60 -11.03 -13.40
CA SER A 459 7.17 -12.19 -12.72
C SER A 459 6.11 -13.02 -11.99
N LYS A 460 5.22 -12.35 -11.25
CA LYS A 460 4.11 -13.01 -10.53
C LYS A 460 3.15 -13.71 -11.49
N LEU A 461 2.77 -13.06 -12.59
CA LEU A 461 1.93 -13.65 -13.63
C LEU A 461 2.60 -14.86 -14.26
N TYR A 462 3.88 -14.75 -14.64
CA TYR A 462 4.63 -15.86 -15.21
C TYR A 462 4.66 -17.08 -14.27
N ARG A 463 5.01 -16.85 -13.01
CA ARG A 463 5.06 -17.90 -11.97
C ARG A 463 3.67 -18.53 -11.75
N LYS A 464 2.60 -17.72 -11.66
CA LYS A 464 1.22 -18.18 -11.49
C LYS A 464 0.75 -19.05 -12.68
N ILE A 465 1.10 -18.67 -13.90
CA ILE A 465 0.69 -19.36 -15.13
C ILE A 465 1.47 -20.66 -15.33
N THR A 466 2.79 -20.65 -15.08
CA THR A 466 3.69 -21.77 -15.46
C THR A 466 4.09 -22.67 -14.30
N GLY A 467 4.00 -22.19 -13.06
CA GLY A 467 4.58 -22.85 -11.89
C GLY A 467 6.12 -22.77 -11.79
N ASP A 468 6.79 -22.06 -12.73
CA ASP A 468 8.24 -21.91 -12.77
C ASP A 468 8.70 -20.81 -11.80
N ASN A 469 9.47 -21.18 -10.75
CA ASN A 469 9.96 -20.29 -9.70
C ASN A 469 11.34 -19.66 -10.01
N THR A 470 11.85 -19.79 -11.24
CA THR A 470 13.21 -19.29 -11.64
C THR A 470 13.43 -17.83 -11.24
N PHE A 471 12.39 -16.99 -11.31
CA PHE A 471 12.48 -15.55 -11.05
C PHE A 471 11.95 -15.13 -9.68
N GLN A 472 11.57 -16.06 -8.80
CA GLN A 472 10.93 -15.75 -7.51
C GLN A 472 11.80 -14.88 -6.60
N GLU A 473 13.12 -15.10 -6.56
CA GLU A 473 14.02 -14.26 -5.76
C GLU A 473 14.01 -12.80 -6.25
N MET A 474 14.07 -12.60 -7.58
CA MET A 474 13.96 -11.26 -8.19
C MET A 474 12.59 -10.63 -7.93
N GLU A 475 11.51 -11.39 -8.06
CA GLU A 475 10.14 -10.96 -7.74
C GLU A 475 10.05 -10.41 -6.31
N CYS A 476 10.56 -11.17 -5.33
CA CYS A 476 10.56 -10.75 -3.93
C CYS A 476 11.47 -9.53 -3.70
N ALA A 477 12.68 -9.51 -4.26
CA ALA A 477 13.61 -8.40 -4.12
C ALA A 477 13.05 -7.08 -4.67
N LEU A 478 12.38 -7.11 -5.82
CA LEU A 478 11.73 -5.94 -6.42
C LEU A 478 10.49 -5.49 -5.63
N THR A 479 9.73 -6.44 -5.06
CA THR A 479 8.64 -6.11 -4.12
C THR A 479 9.20 -5.42 -2.87
N ASP A 480 10.26 -5.97 -2.31
CA ASP A 480 10.94 -5.43 -1.12
C ASP A 480 11.56 -4.05 -1.39
N TRP A 481 12.04 -3.81 -2.63
CA TRP A 481 12.52 -2.49 -3.07
C TRP A 481 11.46 -1.40 -2.90
N LEU A 482 10.24 -1.65 -3.32
CA LEU A 482 9.13 -0.70 -3.20
C LEU A 482 8.76 -0.41 -1.74
N LEU A 483 9.11 -1.32 -0.82
CA LEU A 483 8.72 -1.27 0.58
C LEU A 483 9.90 -1.04 1.54
N GLY A 484 11.02 -0.50 1.03
CA GLY A 484 12.13 -0.01 1.87
C GLY A 484 13.43 -0.81 1.79
N CYS A 485 13.47 -1.99 1.16
CA CYS A 485 14.74 -2.69 0.90
C CYS A 485 15.40 -2.10 -0.35
N ASN A 486 15.80 -0.84 -0.26
CA ASN A 486 16.48 -0.05 -1.29
C ASN A 486 17.61 0.77 -0.63
N PRO A 487 18.49 1.44 -1.38
CA PRO A 487 19.63 2.17 -0.78
C PRO A 487 19.20 3.21 0.26
N TRP A 488 18.11 3.91 0.04
CA TRP A 488 17.60 4.97 0.92
C TRP A 488 16.91 4.44 2.18
N GLY A 489 16.45 3.18 2.15
CA GLY A 489 15.78 2.53 3.27
C GLY A 489 14.36 3.05 3.52
N THR A 490 13.75 3.67 2.52
CA THR A 490 12.39 4.23 2.59
C THR A 490 11.45 3.49 1.65
N SER A 491 10.19 3.32 2.05
CA SER A 491 9.13 2.88 1.13
C SER A 491 8.97 3.90 0.00
N MET A 492 8.49 3.44 -1.15
CA MET A 492 8.18 4.30 -2.30
C MET A 492 6.67 4.61 -2.38
N ILE A 493 5.89 4.14 -1.39
CA ILE A 493 4.44 4.35 -1.30
C ILE A 493 4.14 5.27 -0.12
N CYS A 494 3.59 6.44 -0.38
CA CYS A 494 3.27 7.44 0.63
C CYS A 494 2.33 6.88 1.72
N GLY A 495 2.74 6.98 3.00
CA GLY A 495 1.95 6.52 4.13
C GLY A 495 1.95 5.00 4.38
N LEU A 496 2.75 4.21 3.66
CA LEU A 496 2.81 2.75 3.83
C LEU A 496 4.25 2.26 4.05
N PRO A 497 4.56 1.55 5.15
CA PRO A 497 3.68 1.31 6.31
C PRO A 497 3.55 2.54 7.21
N ALA A 498 2.46 2.68 7.93
CA ALA A 498 2.17 3.86 8.75
C ALA A 498 3.24 4.19 9.82
N GLY A 499 3.87 3.16 10.38
CA GLY A 499 4.94 3.30 11.39
C GLY A 499 6.36 3.13 10.82
N GLY A 500 6.52 3.15 9.51
CA GLY A 500 7.81 3.02 8.80
C GLY A 500 8.32 4.32 8.22
N ASP A 501 9.28 4.18 7.33
CA ASP A 501 9.88 5.27 6.56
C ASP A 501 9.22 5.31 5.18
N TYR A 502 8.62 6.42 4.78
CA TYR A 502 7.93 6.63 3.51
C TYR A 502 8.05 8.09 3.07
N PRO A 503 7.70 8.46 1.82
CA PRO A 503 7.75 9.85 1.37
C PRO A 503 6.79 10.75 2.18
N GLU A 504 7.37 11.53 3.11
CA GLU A 504 6.61 12.48 3.94
C GLU A 504 6.35 13.80 3.22
N LYS A 505 7.24 14.15 2.28
CA LYS A 505 7.24 15.41 1.57
C LYS A 505 7.19 15.21 0.05
N PRO A 506 6.22 14.44 -0.47
CA PRO A 506 6.09 14.25 -1.90
C PRO A 506 5.82 15.58 -2.62
N HIS A 507 6.27 15.65 -3.88
CA HIS A 507 6.06 16.79 -4.76
C HIS A 507 4.56 16.86 -5.12
N SER A 508 3.80 17.62 -4.35
CA SER A 508 2.34 17.75 -4.50
C SER A 508 1.80 19.03 -3.87
N ALA A 509 0.73 19.59 -4.46
CA ALA A 509 0.00 20.70 -3.89
C ALA A 509 -0.60 20.39 -2.51
N ILE A 510 -1.01 19.14 -2.27
CA ILE A 510 -1.51 18.67 -0.97
C ILE A 510 -0.42 18.85 0.09
N THR A 511 0.80 18.40 -0.19
CA THR A 511 1.93 18.54 0.73
C THR A 511 2.28 20.00 1.00
N VAL A 512 2.26 20.85 -0.03
CA VAL A 512 2.62 22.25 0.10
C VAL A 512 1.61 23.04 0.94
N TYR A 513 0.32 22.86 0.67
CA TYR A 513 -0.73 23.72 1.24
C TYR A 513 -1.48 23.11 2.42
N MET A 514 -1.57 21.78 2.49
CA MET A 514 -2.27 21.08 3.57
C MET A 514 -1.31 20.46 4.58
N HIS A 515 0.00 20.39 4.25
CA HIS A 515 1.05 19.79 5.08
C HIS A 515 0.83 18.29 5.36
N GLU A 516 0.17 17.60 4.43
CA GLU A 516 -0.13 16.17 4.48
C GLU A 516 0.63 15.44 3.38
N THR A 517 0.92 14.15 3.59
CA THR A 517 1.44 13.30 2.52
C THR A 517 0.29 12.85 1.61
N THR A 518 0.62 12.46 0.38
CA THR A 518 -0.34 11.95 -0.61
C THR A 518 -0.57 10.44 -0.40
N THR A 519 -1.31 10.12 0.67
CA THR A 519 -1.52 8.75 1.15
C THR A 519 -1.92 7.79 0.04
N GLY A 520 -1.16 6.70 -0.11
CA GLY A 520 -1.37 5.65 -1.12
C GLY A 520 -0.66 5.88 -2.44
N GLY A 521 -0.10 7.08 -2.69
CA GLY A 521 0.58 7.41 -3.93
C GLY A 521 1.95 6.72 -4.06
N LEU A 522 2.23 6.13 -5.22
CA LEU A 522 3.55 5.64 -5.60
C LEU A 522 4.35 6.80 -6.19
N VAL A 523 5.48 7.17 -5.57
CA VAL A 523 6.37 8.19 -6.13
C VAL A 523 7.14 7.65 -7.33
N ASP A 524 7.55 8.55 -8.24
CA ASP A 524 8.29 8.25 -9.47
C ASP A 524 9.47 7.31 -9.27
N GLY A 525 10.18 7.47 -8.15
CA GLY A 525 11.36 6.69 -7.83
C GLY A 525 12.65 7.28 -8.38
N PRO A 526 13.79 6.62 -8.09
CA PRO A 526 15.10 7.17 -8.39
C PRO A 526 15.36 7.34 -9.89
N VAL A 527 16.12 8.39 -10.23
CA VAL A 527 16.64 8.59 -11.58
C VAL A 527 18.17 8.48 -11.61
N TYR A 528 18.75 8.14 -12.77
CA TYR A 528 20.20 8.14 -12.93
C TYR A 528 20.81 9.50 -12.54
N SER A 529 21.95 9.49 -11.85
CA SER A 529 22.62 10.68 -11.38
C SER A 529 22.94 11.69 -12.48
N ASN A 530 23.21 11.23 -13.71
CA ASN A 530 23.43 12.10 -14.86
C ASN A 530 22.15 12.76 -15.38
N ILE A 531 21.00 12.06 -15.30
CA ILE A 531 19.67 12.64 -15.62
C ILE A 531 19.38 13.75 -14.61
N TYR A 532 19.45 13.45 -13.31
CA TYR A 532 19.19 14.39 -12.23
C TYR A 532 19.99 15.70 -12.39
N LYS A 533 21.29 15.58 -12.66
CA LYS A 533 22.20 16.73 -12.86
C LYS A 533 21.88 17.57 -14.09
N SER A 534 21.12 17.04 -15.05
CA SER A 534 20.69 17.77 -16.27
C SER A 534 19.35 18.48 -16.13
N LEU A 535 18.60 18.21 -15.05
CA LEU A 535 17.27 18.77 -14.82
C LEU A 535 17.37 20.23 -14.34
N LEU A 536 16.34 20.99 -14.68
CA LEU A 536 16.26 22.42 -14.33
C LEU A 536 15.10 22.64 -13.34
N GLY A 537 15.29 23.62 -12.45
CA GLY A 537 14.24 24.04 -11.52
C GLY A 537 14.12 23.20 -10.25
N ILE A 538 14.89 22.14 -10.08
CA ILE A 538 14.94 21.40 -8.82
C ILE A 538 15.69 22.23 -7.78
N GLN A 539 15.02 22.48 -6.66
CA GLN A 539 15.59 23.14 -5.51
C GLN A 539 15.08 22.44 -4.25
N LEU A 540 15.95 21.67 -3.60
CA LEU A 540 15.61 21.03 -2.34
C LEU A 540 15.29 22.09 -1.27
N LEU A 541 14.18 21.90 -0.57
CA LEU A 541 13.71 22.84 0.45
C LEU A 541 14.22 22.48 1.85
N ARG A 542 14.78 21.28 2.01
CA ARG A 542 15.41 20.81 3.24
C ARG A 542 16.75 20.13 2.94
N SER A 543 17.57 19.89 3.97
CA SER A 543 18.79 19.10 3.82
C SER A 543 18.46 17.69 3.38
N ASP A 544 19.25 17.17 2.43
CA ASP A 544 19.14 15.79 1.97
C ASP A 544 19.21 14.81 3.15
N GLN A 545 18.28 13.89 3.22
CA GLN A 545 18.19 12.88 4.27
C GLN A 545 19.04 11.64 3.96
N TYR A 546 19.50 11.50 2.70
CA TYR A 546 20.18 10.31 2.18
C TYR A 546 21.51 10.63 1.49
N PRO A 547 22.34 11.59 2.00
CA PRO A 547 23.50 12.10 1.27
C PRO A 547 24.53 11.01 0.94
N GLU A 548 24.62 9.96 1.75
CA GLU A 548 25.55 8.83 1.54
C GLU A 548 25.17 7.97 0.33
N PHE A 549 23.92 8.01 -0.13
CA PHE A 549 23.39 7.18 -1.22
C PHE A 549 23.17 7.93 -2.53
N GLN A 550 23.54 9.21 -2.62
CA GLN A 550 23.33 10.04 -3.81
C GLN A 550 24.51 10.00 -4.80
N GLY A 551 25.63 9.40 -4.43
CA GLY A 551 26.84 9.35 -5.25
C GLY A 551 26.97 8.16 -6.19
N GLY A 552 26.04 7.22 -6.14
CA GLY A 552 26.07 5.96 -6.89
C GLY A 552 25.37 6.03 -8.24
N LYS A 553 24.69 4.95 -8.58
CA LYS A 553 23.98 4.73 -9.85
C LYS A 553 22.84 5.72 -10.07
N ALA A 554 22.07 6.01 -9.01
CA ALA A 554 20.86 6.82 -9.07
C ALA A 554 20.74 7.71 -7.82
N VAL A 555 19.84 8.69 -7.87
CA VAL A 555 19.51 9.59 -6.77
C VAL A 555 18.01 9.52 -6.48
N TYR A 556 17.66 9.79 -5.21
CA TYR A 556 16.28 9.93 -4.73
C TYR A 556 16.28 10.91 -3.56
N HIS A 557 15.30 11.82 -3.51
CA HIS A 557 15.09 12.74 -2.40
C HIS A 557 13.63 12.71 -1.95
N ASP A 558 13.36 12.62 -0.66
CA ASP A 558 12.04 12.92 -0.12
C ASP A 558 11.93 14.42 0.14
N ASP A 559 11.71 15.21 -0.91
CA ASP A 559 11.62 16.67 -0.85
C ASP A 559 10.59 17.19 -1.85
N ILE A 560 9.78 18.16 -1.42
CA ILE A 560 8.77 18.83 -2.26
C ILE A 560 9.42 19.46 -3.52
N GLY A 561 10.68 19.90 -3.43
CA GLY A 561 11.38 20.52 -4.55
C GLY A 561 11.89 19.54 -5.60
N ASP A 562 11.82 18.22 -5.36
CA ASP A 562 12.25 17.19 -6.32
C ASP A 562 11.07 16.55 -7.06
N TYR A 563 10.70 17.15 -8.18
CA TYR A 563 9.64 16.63 -9.06
C TYR A 563 10.06 15.40 -9.88
N SER A 564 11.35 15.05 -9.86
CA SER A 564 11.88 13.98 -10.72
C SER A 564 11.93 12.61 -10.06
N THR A 565 11.93 12.58 -8.73
CA THR A 565 12.03 11.31 -7.97
C THR A 565 10.94 11.15 -6.93
N ASN A 566 10.31 12.24 -6.50
CA ASN A 566 9.37 12.26 -5.38
C ASN A 566 7.96 12.73 -5.75
N GLU A 567 7.62 12.75 -7.02
CA GLU A 567 6.27 13.04 -7.50
C GLU A 567 5.45 11.75 -7.55
N PRO A 568 4.30 11.66 -6.86
CA PRO A 568 3.41 10.51 -6.99
C PRO A 568 2.58 10.64 -8.27
N THR A 569 2.45 9.52 -9.01
CA THR A 569 1.67 9.46 -10.25
C THR A 569 0.44 8.57 -10.13
N MET A 570 -0.62 8.95 -10.84
CA MET A 570 -1.90 8.24 -10.83
C MET A 570 -1.77 6.84 -11.47
N ASP A 571 -1.11 6.74 -12.61
CA ASP A 571 -0.94 5.49 -13.34
C ASP A 571 0.02 4.51 -12.66
N GLY A 572 1.13 5.02 -12.10
CA GLY A 572 2.07 4.23 -11.31
C GLY A 572 1.38 3.64 -10.07
N THR A 573 0.58 4.45 -9.38
CA THR A 573 -0.22 4.01 -8.24
C THR A 573 -1.24 2.94 -8.63
N ALA A 574 -2.02 3.15 -9.68
CA ALA A 574 -3.00 2.17 -10.16
C ALA A 574 -2.34 0.84 -10.59
N SER A 575 -1.12 0.87 -11.11
CA SER A 575 -0.37 -0.32 -11.51
C SER A 575 0.02 -1.22 -10.34
N LEU A 576 0.06 -0.72 -9.08
CA LEU A 576 0.25 -1.52 -7.87
C LEU A 576 -0.93 -2.45 -7.57
N SER A 577 -2.12 -2.23 -8.15
CA SER A 577 -3.35 -2.95 -7.79
C SER A 577 -3.20 -4.48 -7.87
N TYR A 578 -2.61 -5.00 -8.94
CA TYR A 578 -2.41 -6.46 -9.09
C TYR A 578 -1.38 -6.99 -8.08
N LEU A 579 -0.24 -6.29 -7.92
CA LEU A 579 0.80 -6.69 -6.98
C LEU A 579 0.26 -6.80 -5.56
N LEU A 580 -0.31 -5.71 -5.03
CA LEU A 580 -0.76 -5.64 -3.64
C LEU A 580 -1.95 -6.56 -3.37
N SER A 581 -2.91 -6.66 -4.30
CA SER A 581 -4.03 -7.60 -4.15
C SER A 581 -3.60 -9.05 -4.18
N THR A 582 -2.58 -9.41 -4.98
CA THR A 582 -2.04 -10.77 -5.01
C THR A 582 -1.28 -11.09 -3.72
N MET A 583 -0.47 -10.14 -3.21
CA MET A 583 0.21 -10.31 -1.93
C MET A 583 -0.79 -10.46 -0.77
N GLU A 584 -1.86 -9.69 -0.76
CA GLU A 584 -2.93 -9.80 0.23
C GLU A 584 -3.72 -11.11 0.10
N ALA A 585 -3.97 -11.60 -1.12
CA ALA A 585 -4.66 -12.86 -1.37
C ALA A 585 -3.82 -14.09 -0.97
N GLU A 586 -2.48 -13.99 -0.96
CA GLU A 586 -1.56 -15.02 -0.46
C GLU A 586 -1.64 -15.17 1.08
N GLU A 587 -2.32 -14.26 1.78
CA GLU A 587 -2.55 -14.32 3.22
C GLU A 587 -3.59 -15.39 3.60
N ASN A 588 -3.31 -16.12 4.69
CA ASN A 588 -4.17 -17.21 5.14
C ASN A 588 -5.25 -16.83 6.19
N ASN A 589 -5.36 -15.56 6.60
CA ASN A 589 -6.28 -15.11 7.65
C ASN A 589 -7.35 -14.12 7.13
N LYS A 590 -8.31 -14.61 6.36
CA LYS A 590 -9.39 -13.80 5.74
C LYS A 590 -10.56 -13.41 6.68
N ASN A 591 -10.57 -13.86 7.95
CA ASN A 591 -11.80 -13.86 8.75
C ASN A 591 -11.83 -12.89 9.94
N GLU A 592 -10.77 -12.09 10.17
CA GLU A 592 -10.74 -11.09 11.23
C GLU A 592 -11.16 -9.72 10.70
N ILE A 593 -12.03 -9.01 11.44
CA ILE A 593 -12.40 -7.62 11.12
C ILE A 593 -11.46 -6.68 11.87
N VAL A 594 -10.83 -5.77 11.16
CA VAL A 594 -9.98 -4.70 11.70
C VAL A 594 -10.68 -3.35 11.65
N ASP A 595 -10.32 -2.45 12.55
CA ASP A 595 -10.76 -1.05 12.49
C ASP A 595 -9.90 -0.22 11.50
N ASN A 596 -10.19 1.07 11.41
CA ASN A 596 -9.47 1.97 10.51
C ASN A 596 -7.99 2.17 10.89
N GLU A 597 -7.65 1.93 12.17
CA GLU A 597 -6.27 2.03 12.67
C GLU A 597 -5.51 0.70 12.54
N GLY A 598 -6.20 -0.35 12.12
CA GLY A 598 -5.62 -1.67 11.88
C GLY A 598 -5.73 -2.66 13.04
N ALA A 599 -6.26 -2.31 14.21
CA ALA A 599 -6.45 -3.27 15.30
C ALA A 599 -7.61 -4.23 15.01
N ILE A 600 -7.47 -5.49 15.43
CA ILE A 600 -8.53 -6.50 15.30
C ILE A 600 -9.64 -6.18 16.30
N VAL A 601 -10.84 -5.91 15.80
CA VAL A 601 -12.02 -5.56 16.62
C VAL A 601 -13.08 -6.65 16.62
N ARG A 602 -12.93 -7.67 15.79
CA ARG A 602 -13.81 -8.84 15.75
C ARG A 602 -13.04 -10.01 15.10
N MET A 603 -13.14 -11.15 15.71
CA MET A 603 -12.65 -12.42 15.14
C MET A 603 -13.65 -12.92 14.07
N ASN A 604 -13.48 -14.16 13.59
CA ASN A 604 -14.29 -14.72 12.51
C ASN A 604 -15.82 -14.57 12.76
N PRO A 605 -16.53 -13.73 11.98
CA PRO A 605 -17.95 -13.50 12.16
C PRO A 605 -18.85 -14.67 11.70
N ALA A 606 -18.28 -15.69 11.05
CA ALA A 606 -18.99 -16.91 10.70
C ALA A 606 -19.13 -17.91 11.88
N GLU A 607 -18.33 -17.71 12.94
CA GLU A 607 -18.29 -18.62 14.09
C GLU A 607 -19.05 -18.05 15.28
N LYS A 608 -19.95 -18.88 15.89
CA LYS A 608 -20.67 -18.52 17.11
C LYS A 608 -19.78 -18.56 18.37
N LYS A 609 -18.69 -17.77 18.31
CA LYS A 609 -17.72 -17.61 19.39
C LYS A 609 -17.70 -16.19 19.91
N VAL A 610 -17.51 -16.02 21.20
CA VAL A 610 -17.30 -14.74 21.87
C VAL A 610 -15.96 -14.78 22.59
N TYR A 611 -15.11 -13.80 22.34
CA TYR A 611 -13.82 -13.67 23.00
C TYR A 611 -13.96 -12.73 24.20
N LEU A 612 -14.05 -13.32 25.39
CA LEU A 612 -14.09 -12.54 26.64
C LEU A 612 -12.69 -12.09 26.99
N ILE A 613 -12.49 -10.78 27.14
CA ILE A 613 -11.24 -10.20 27.56
C ILE A 613 -11.41 -9.37 28.83
N PHE A 614 -10.42 -9.45 29.72
CA PHE A 614 -10.37 -8.69 30.96
C PHE A 614 -9.08 -7.87 31.00
N SER A 615 -9.17 -6.57 31.29
CA SER A 615 -8.01 -5.71 31.52
C SER A 615 -7.86 -5.38 33.00
N ALA A 616 -6.60 -5.21 33.44
CA ALA A 616 -6.30 -4.74 34.81
C ALA A 616 -5.02 -3.90 34.86
N HIS A 617 -5.10 -2.79 35.59
CA HIS A 617 -3.99 -1.91 35.94
C HIS A 617 -3.89 -1.73 37.46
N GLU A 618 -4.78 -0.92 38.06
CA GLU A 618 -4.79 -0.63 39.49
C GLU A 618 -5.76 -1.55 40.26
N TYR A 619 -6.89 -1.89 39.68
CA TYR A 619 -8.00 -2.58 40.29
C TYR A 619 -8.09 -4.03 39.85
N ALA A 620 -8.30 -4.97 40.79
CA ALA A 620 -8.45 -6.39 40.51
C ALA A 620 -9.37 -7.11 41.51
N GLU A 621 -10.19 -6.38 42.22
CA GLU A 621 -11.04 -6.92 43.28
C GLU A 621 -12.03 -7.97 42.78
N GLY A 622 -12.39 -7.94 41.48
CA GLY A 622 -13.24 -8.93 40.81
C GLY A 622 -12.53 -10.23 40.43
N GLY A 623 -11.18 -10.26 40.47
CA GLY A 623 -10.39 -11.32 39.87
C GLY A 623 -10.75 -12.73 40.33
N ASN A 624 -10.89 -12.94 41.66
CA ASN A 624 -11.30 -14.25 42.18
C ASN A 624 -12.73 -14.62 41.79
N ILE A 625 -13.66 -13.66 41.73
CA ILE A 625 -15.06 -13.87 41.34
C ILE A 625 -15.11 -14.29 39.86
N VAL A 626 -14.37 -13.60 39.01
CA VAL A 626 -14.26 -13.90 37.59
C VAL A 626 -13.73 -15.33 37.35
N LEU A 627 -12.59 -15.69 38.01
CA LEU A 627 -11.98 -17.00 37.86
C LEU A 627 -12.91 -18.15 38.36
N GLN A 628 -13.54 -17.98 39.53
CA GLN A 628 -14.49 -18.95 40.05
C GLN A 628 -15.70 -19.11 39.10
N THR A 629 -16.20 -18.02 38.54
CA THR A 629 -17.31 -18.03 37.62
C THR A 629 -16.91 -18.76 36.32
N LEU A 630 -15.79 -18.41 35.72
CA LEU A 630 -15.28 -19.09 34.50
C LEU A 630 -15.05 -20.60 34.76
N GLN A 631 -14.50 -20.98 35.90
CA GLN A 631 -14.33 -22.38 36.31
C GLN A 631 -15.66 -23.11 36.45
N LYS A 632 -16.67 -22.49 37.04
CA LYS A 632 -18.02 -23.07 37.22
C LYS A 632 -18.68 -23.39 35.91
N TYR A 633 -18.55 -22.49 34.91
CA TYR A 633 -19.14 -22.68 33.57
C TYR A 633 -18.22 -23.43 32.60
N LYS A 634 -16.98 -23.73 33.01
CA LYS A 634 -15.92 -24.35 32.17
C LYS A 634 -15.53 -23.50 30.97
N ASP A 635 -15.69 -22.20 31.09
CA ASP A 635 -15.37 -21.21 30.07
C ASP A 635 -13.94 -20.73 30.18
N LYS A 636 -13.38 -20.24 29.07
CA LYS A 636 -12.06 -19.64 29.01
C LYS A 636 -12.16 -18.16 28.61
N ALA A 637 -11.16 -17.37 29.04
CA ALA A 637 -11.08 -15.95 28.75
C ALA A 637 -9.61 -15.51 28.58
N SER A 638 -9.41 -14.27 28.21
CA SER A 638 -8.07 -13.68 28.08
C SER A 638 -7.93 -12.50 29.06
N PHE A 639 -6.77 -12.38 29.70
CA PHE A 639 -6.44 -11.34 30.67
C PHE A 639 -5.27 -10.50 30.15
N PHE A 640 -5.42 -9.18 30.12
CA PHE A 640 -4.41 -8.23 29.67
C PHE A 640 -3.99 -7.35 30.82
N LEU A 641 -2.72 -7.49 31.25
CA LEU A 641 -2.25 -6.95 32.52
C LEU A 641 -1.06 -6.00 32.30
N THR A 642 -1.04 -4.89 33.02
CA THR A 642 0.09 -3.95 32.95
C THR A 642 1.33 -4.48 33.68
N GLY A 643 2.50 -3.90 33.34
CA GLY A 643 3.74 -4.24 34.07
C GLY A 643 3.70 -3.87 35.56
N ALA A 644 2.98 -2.82 35.92
CA ALA A 644 2.70 -2.49 37.34
C ALA A 644 1.93 -3.63 38.01
N PHE A 645 0.92 -4.21 37.33
CA PHE A 645 0.14 -5.34 37.86
C PHE A 645 0.99 -6.59 38.02
N TYR A 646 1.84 -6.95 37.04
CA TYR A 646 2.77 -8.08 37.14
C TYR A 646 3.81 -7.92 38.26
N SER A 647 4.23 -6.69 38.53
CA SER A 647 5.26 -6.40 39.54
C SER A 647 4.72 -6.42 40.96
N ASN A 648 3.38 -6.33 41.14
CA ASN A 648 2.79 -6.31 42.49
C ASN A 648 2.77 -7.73 43.08
N PRO A 649 3.47 -7.99 44.21
CA PRO A 649 3.52 -9.30 44.84
C PRO A 649 2.15 -9.85 45.29
N GLU A 650 1.20 -8.97 45.61
CA GLU A 650 -0.15 -9.35 46.01
C GLU A 650 -0.93 -10.02 44.87
N ASN A 651 -0.65 -9.63 43.61
CA ASN A 651 -1.31 -10.18 42.43
C ASN A 651 -0.75 -11.53 41.99
N LYS A 652 0.42 -11.97 42.51
CA LYS A 652 1.12 -13.18 42.06
C LYS A 652 0.23 -14.43 42.09
N LYS A 653 -0.57 -14.59 43.16
CA LYS A 653 -1.49 -15.74 43.29
C LYS A 653 -2.58 -15.70 42.23
N LEU A 654 -3.12 -14.52 41.95
CA LEU A 654 -4.17 -14.32 40.98
C LEU A 654 -3.65 -14.58 39.54
N ILE A 655 -2.47 -14.09 39.21
CA ILE A 655 -1.82 -14.32 37.90
C ILE A 655 -1.57 -15.81 37.68
N ASN A 656 -0.99 -16.52 38.69
CA ASN A 656 -0.79 -17.97 38.57
C ASN A 656 -2.11 -18.71 38.41
N ALA A 657 -3.17 -18.33 39.13
CA ALA A 657 -4.49 -18.95 38.97
C ALA A 657 -5.11 -18.73 37.58
N MET A 658 -4.85 -17.59 36.94
CA MET A 658 -5.22 -17.34 35.54
C MET A 658 -4.49 -18.33 34.60
N ILE A 659 -3.18 -18.49 34.77
CA ILE A 659 -2.33 -19.37 33.98
C ILE A 659 -2.72 -20.84 34.19
N ASP A 660 -2.80 -21.28 35.44
CA ASP A 660 -3.16 -22.65 35.83
C ASP A 660 -4.58 -23.01 35.37
N GLY A 661 -5.49 -22.02 35.35
CA GLY A 661 -6.83 -22.12 34.79
C GLY A 661 -6.86 -22.31 33.28
N GLY A 662 -5.73 -22.22 32.60
CA GLY A 662 -5.61 -22.34 31.14
C GLY A 662 -6.22 -21.17 30.38
N HIS A 663 -6.26 -20.00 30.99
CA HIS A 663 -6.62 -18.74 30.33
C HIS A 663 -5.45 -18.16 29.52
N TYR A 664 -5.72 -17.27 28.59
CA TYR A 664 -4.68 -16.46 27.97
C TYR A 664 -4.31 -15.30 28.91
N VAL A 665 -3.02 -15.04 29.08
CA VAL A 665 -2.53 -13.93 29.92
C VAL A 665 -1.50 -13.13 29.11
N GLY A 666 -1.84 -11.91 28.75
CA GLY A 666 -1.09 -11.06 27.83
C GLY A 666 -0.70 -9.68 28.38
N GLY A 667 -0.05 -8.89 27.54
CA GLY A 667 0.44 -7.56 27.91
C GLY A 667 -0.59 -6.44 27.72
N HIS A 668 -0.52 -5.40 28.60
CA HIS A 668 -1.32 -4.19 28.54
C HIS A 668 -0.44 -2.94 28.79
N SER A 669 0.78 -2.89 28.18
CA SER A 669 1.82 -1.87 28.44
C SER A 669 2.46 -2.02 29.83
N ASP A 670 3.65 -1.52 30.00
CA ASP A 670 4.32 -1.52 31.30
C ASP A 670 3.74 -0.44 32.22
N ASN A 671 3.67 0.79 31.71
CA ASN A 671 3.31 2.00 32.45
C ASN A 671 1.94 2.56 32.05
N HIS A 672 1.11 1.81 31.32
CA HIS A 672 -0.20 2.22 30.85
C HIS A 672 -0.17 3.55 30.06
N LEU A 673 0.75 3.68 29.09
CA LEU A 673 0.98 4.89 28.31
C LEU A 673 -0.19 5.18 27.35
N LEU A 674 -0.61 6.46 27.25
CA LEU A 674 -1.56 6.89 26.22
C LEU A 674 -0.81 7.09 24.89
N TYR A 675 -1.18 6.33 23.84
CA TYR A 675 -0.43 6.30 22.59
C TYR A 675 -0.81 7.42 21.61
N ALA A 676 -2.07 7.83 21.58
CA ALA A 676 -2.58 8.83 20.63
C ALA A 676 -3.37 9.93 21.35
N ASP A 677 -3.41 11.11 20.73
CA ASP A 677 -4.17 12.24 21.27
C ASP A 677 -5.69 11.98 21.22
N TRP A 678 -6.41 12.42 22.25
CA TRP A 678 -7.86 12.21 22.35
C TRP A 678 -8.68 12.96 21.31
N THR A 679 -8.17 14.08 20.80
CA THR A 679 -8.86 14.98 19.90
C THR A 679 -8.32 14.88 18.46
N LYS A 680 -7.02 14.65 18.32
CA LYS A 680 -6.33 14.48 17.05
C LYS A 680 -5.70 13.08 17.03
N ARG A 681 -6.52 12.06 16.75
CA ARG A 681 -6.16 10.64 16.88
C ARG A 681 -4.91 10.24 16.08
N ASP A 682 -4.66 10.86 14.93
CA ASP A 682 -3.48 10.66 14.09
C ASP A 682 -2.17 11.22 14.71
N SER A 683 -2.26 11.99 15.81
CA SER A 683 -1.10 12.51 16.54
C SER A 683 -0.65 11.54 17.63
N SER A 684 0.54 10.94 17.46
CA SER A 684 1.16 10.09 18.47
C SER A 684 1.68 10.91 19.66
N LEU A 685 1.39 10.44 20.88
CA LEU A 685 1.86 11.05 22.15
C LEU A 685 3.13 10.38 22.68
N VAL A 686 3.56 9.30 22.06
CA VAL A 686 4.78 8.55 22.38
C VAL A 686 5.60 8.37 21.11
N SER A 687 6.91 8.29 21.25
CA SER A 687 7.77 7.88 20.14
C SER A 687 7.80 6.36 20.01
N LYS A 688 8.19 5.87 18.82
CA LYS A 688 8.42 4.43 18.55
C LYS A 688 9.35 3.78 19.59
N LYS A 689 10.38 4.53 20.00
CA LYS A 689 11.34 4.05 21.01
C LYS A 689 10.69 3.90 22.38
N GLU A 690 9.93 4.90 22.85
CA GLU A 690 9.24 4.87 24.15
C GLU A 690 8.23 3.73 24.20
N LEU A 691 7.40 3.56 23.17
CA LEU A 691 6.46 2.45 23.06
C LEU A 691 7.21 1.09 23.07
N SER A 692 8.27 0.95 22.29
CA SER A 692 9.04 -0.30 22.23
C SER A 692 9.71 -0.65 23.55
N ASP A 693 10.27 0.34 24.26
CA ASP A 693 10.92 0.13 25.56
C ASP A 693 9.90 -0.24 26.63
N ASP A 694 8.73 0.39 26.63
CA ASP A 694 7.61 0.10 27.54
C ASP A 694 7.09 -1.34 27.33
N LEU A 695 6.86 -1.74 26.09
CA LEU A 695 6.42 -3.11 25.78
C LEU A 695 7.47 -4.16 26.18
N LYS A 696 8.75 -3.93 25.90
CA LYS A 696 9.84 -4.82 26.34
C LYS A 696 9.86 -4.97 27.86
N ALA A 697 9.68 -3.88 28.61
CA ALA A 697 9.62 -3.91 30.06
C ALA A 697 8.41 -4.74 30.56
N ASN A 698 7.24 -4.58 29.95
CA ASN A 698 6.06 -5.39 30.26
C ASN A 698 6.32 -6.89 30.04
N TYR A 699 6.87 -7.27 28.87
CA TYR A 699 7.15 -8.67 28.55
C TYR A 699 8.28 -9.29 29.39
N LEU A 700 9.26 -8.51 29.84
CA LEU A 700 10.26 -8.95 30.82
C LEU A 700 9.61 -9.33 32.17
N LYS A 701 8.61 -8.59 32.60
CA LYS A 701 7.84 -8.90 33.84
C LYS A 701 6.94 -10.12 33.62
N MET A 702 6.32 -10.27 32.44
CA MET A 702 5.57 -11.46 32.10
C MET A 702 6.43 -12.73 32.07
N ALA A 703 7.68 -12.64 31.64
CA ALA A 703 8.62 -13.77 31.61
C ALA A 703 8.90 -14.39 33.00
N VAL A 704 8.76 -13.62 34.10
CA VAL A 704 8.88 -14.12 35.47
C VAL A 704 7.81 -15.19 35.79
N PHE A 705 6.68 -15.15 35.05
CA PHE A 705 5.57 -16.10 35.18
C PHE A 705 5.63 -17.21 34.10
N GLY A 706 6.74 -17.29 33.35
CA GLY A 706 6.90 -18.26 32.23
C GLY A 706 6.13 -17.89 30.96
N LEU A 707 5.58 -16.69 30.88
CA LEU A 707 4.90 -16.15 29.71
C LEU A 707 5.93 -15.58 28.72
N ASN A 708 5.77 -15.86 27.43
CA ASN A 708 6.74 -15.43 26.42
C ASN A 708 6.04 -14.85 25.16
N PRO A 709 6.71 -13.98 24.39
CA PRO A 709 6.11 -13.34 23.22
C PRO A 709 5.69 -14.33 22.10
N GLU A 710 6.30 -15.50 22.02
CA GLU A 710 5.98 -16.49 20.98
C GLU A 710 4.55 -17.05 21.14
N THR A 711 4.05 -17.12 22.38
CA THR A 711 2.73 -17.64 22.72
C THR A 711 1.76 -16.57 23.25
N GLN A 712 2.27 -15.48 23.83
CA GLN A 712 1.50 -14.33 24.31
C GLN A 712 1.66 -13.12 23.38
N ASN A 713 1.40 -13.29 22.09
CA ASN A 713 1.59 -12.25 21.09
C ASN A 713 0.35 -11.38 20.80
N VAL A 714 -0.75 -11.58 21.50
CA VAL A 714 -1.93 -10.69 21.42
C VAL A 714 -1.81 -9.59 22.48
N PHE A 715 -2.05 -8.37 22.07
CA PHE A 715 -1.84 -7.17 22.86
C PHE A 715 -3.07 -6.26 22.86
N LEU A 716 -3.50 -5.83 24.03
CA LEU A 716 -4.54 -4.82 24.21
C LEU A 716 -3.86 -3.48 24.56
N PRO A 717 -3.98 -2.42 23.74
CA PRO A 717 -3.42 -1.12 24.05
C PRO A 717 -4.09 -0.48 25.28
N PRO A 718 -3.34 0.32 26.08
CA PRO A 718 -3.90 1.10 27.18
C PRO A 718 -5.02 2.03 26.70
N TYR A 719 -6.02 2.22 27.54
CA TYR A 719 -7.22 3.04 27.24
C TYR A 719 -8.01 2.57 26.01
N GLU A 720 -7.64 1.42 25.39
CA GLU A 720 -8.21 0.94 24.12
C GLU A 720 -8.14 2.03 23.02
N TRP A 721 -7.12 2.92 23.15
CA TRP A 721 -6.93 4.10 22.31
C TRP A 721 -5.53 4.13 21.69
N TYR A 722 -5.48 4.24 20.37
CA TYR A 722 -4.28 4.11 19.54
C TYR A 722 -4.54 4.73 18.17
N ASN A 723 -3.49 4.91 17.37
CA ASN A 723 -3.54 5.27 15.96
C ASN A 723 -2.83 4.22 15.09
N ALA A 724 -2.91 4.36 13.77
CA ALA A 724 -2.34 3.43 12.81
C ALA A 724 -0.82 3.25 13.00
N GLU A 725 -0.11 4.34 13.33
CA GLU A 725 1.33 4.35 13.55
C GLU A 725 1.72 3.48 14.77
N SER A 726 1.07 3.68 15.91
CA SER A 726 1.32 2.90 17.13
C SER A 726 0.92 1.42 16.97
N VAL A 727 -0.14 1.12 16.22
CA VAL A 727 -0.51 -0.25 15.87
C VAL A 727 0.57 -0.92 15.03
N ASP A 728 1.12 -0.20 14.05
CA ASP A 728 2.20 -0.74 13.21
C ASP A 728 3.48 -0.98 14.01
N TRP A 729 3.86 -0.08 14.93
CA TRP A 729 5.00 -0.30 15.84
C TRP A 729 4.83 -1.55 16.70
N CYS A 730 3.63 -1.80 17.25
CA CYS A 730 3.33 -3.04 17.97
C CYS A 730 3.47 -4.27 17.06
N ARG A 731 2.97 -4.20 15.83
CA ARG A 731 3.07 -5.27 14.83
C ARG A 731 4.52 -5.58 14.47
N GLN A 732 5.38 -4.56 14.32
CA GLN A 732 6.82 -4.73 14.08
C GLN A 732 7.54 -5.45 15.23
N LEU A 733 6.98 -5.39 16.44
CA LEU A 733 7.43 -6.18 17.58
C LEU A 733 6.80 -7.58 17.63
N GLY A 734 6.00 -7.98 16.63
CA GLY A 734 5.35 -9.28 16.54
C GLY A 734 4.01 -9.39 17.23
N LEU A 735 3.45 -8.29 17.71
CA LEU A 735 2.20 -8.26 18.45
C LEU A 735 0.99 -8.12 17.52
N LYS A 736 -0.06 -8.89 17.79
CA LYS A 736 -1.40 -8.70 17.22
C LYS A 736 -2.16 -7.73 18.11
N VAL A 737 -2.42 -6.54 17.62
CA VAL A 737 -3.18 -5.54 18.37
C VAL A 737 -4.67 -5.83 18.24
N ILE A 738 -5.35 -5.91 19.39
CA ILE A 738 -6.80 -6.12 19.45
C ILE A 738 -7.49 -4.96 20.17
N ASN A 739 -8.79 -4.83 19.93
CA ASN A 739 -9.68 -3.99 20.70
C ASN A 739 -11.06 -4.64 20.83
N PHE A 740 -11.91 -4.14 21.71
CA PHE A 740 -13.29 -4.62 21.83
C PHE A 740 -14.12 -4.30 20.56
N THR A 741 -15.14 -5.12 20.31
CA THR A 741 -16.05 -4.89 19.17
C THR A 741 -16.85 -3.60 19.39
N PRO A 742 -16.76 -2.61 18.48
CA PRO A 742 -17.46 -1.32 18.63
C PRO A 742 -18.98 -1.49 18.75
N GLY A 743 -19.59 -0.73 19.65
CA GLY A 743 -21.03 -0.69 19.85
C GLY A 743 -21.57 -1.69 20.87
N ILE A 744 -20.79 -2.70 21.32
CA ILE A 744 -21.23 -3.70 22.30
C ILE A 744 -21.43 -3.13 23.70
N ARG A 745 -20.70 -2.06 24.05
CA ARG A 745 -20.81 -1.32 25.32
C ARG A 745 -20.41 -2.06 26.60
N SER A 746 -19.91 -3.29 26.53
CA SER A 746 -19.44 -4.04 27.71
C SER A 746 -18.34 -3.32 28.48
N ASN A 747 -17.45 -2.65 27.74
CA ASN A 747 -16.34 -1.85 28.28
C ASN A 747 -16.80 -0.61 29.09
N SER A 748 -18.08 -0.26 29.12
CA SER A 748 -18.58 0.87 29.92
C SER A 748 -18.65 0.54 31.42
N ASP A 749 -18.30 -0.66 31.82
CA ASP A 749 -18.29 -1.16 33.22
C ASP A 749 -17.26 -0.47 34.14
N TYR A 750 -16.33 0.35 33.59
CA TYR A 750 -15.43 1.19 34.43
C TYR A 750 -16.08 2.50 34.87
N THR A 751 -17.17 2.92 34.23
CA THR A 751 -17.77 4.24 34.47
C THR A 751 -18.42 4.33 35.87
N THR A 752 -18.26 5.47 36.55
CA THR A 752 -18.83 5.75 37.85
C THR A 752 -20.13 6.58 37.73
N PRO A 753 -21.02 6.58 38.77
CA PRO A 753 -22.33 7.26 38.70
C PRO A 753 -22.27 8.77 38.42
N ASP A 754 -21.16 9.42 38.71
CA ASP A 754 -20.92 10.84 38.46
C ASP A 754 -20.49 11.15 37.00
N MET A 755 -20.06 10.15 36.24
CA MET A 755 -19.65 10.32 34.86
C MET A 755 -20.85 10.46 33.93
N LYS A 756 -20.78 11.40 32.99
CA LYS A 756 -21.81 11.62 31.96
C LYS A 756 -22.16 10.37 31.15
N GLY A 757 -21.19 9.45 31.00
CA GLY A 757 -21.33 8.18 30.23
C GLY A 757 -21.70 6.97 31.09
N TYR A 758 -22.06 7.14 32.36
CA TYR A 758 -22.36 6.04 33.28
C TYR A 758 -23.41 5.07 32.73
N ARG A 759 -23.12 3.78 32.87
CA ARG A 759 -24.03 2.68 32.55
C ARG A 759 -24.07 1.69 33.70
N SER A 760 -25.26 1.41 34.24
CA SER A 760 -25.42 0.37 35.28
C SER A 760 -25.15 -1.01 34.68
N SER A 761 -24.86 -2.00 35.49
CA SER A 761 -24.63 -3.39 35.06
C SER A 761 -25.86 -3.97 34.33
N GLU A 762 -27.08 -3.60 34.76
CA GLU A 762 -28.31 -3.96 34.08
C GLU A 762 -28.38 -3.33 32.68
N THR A 763 -28.01 -2.04 32.56
CA THR A 763 -27.96 -1.33 31.26
C THR A 763 -26.96 -1.99 30.34
N ILE A 764 -25.75 -2.31 30.79
CA ILE A 764 -24.70 -2.98 30.01
C ILE A 764 -25.22 -4.34 29.51
N MET A 765 -25.86 -5.15 30.38
CA MET A 765 -26.43 -6.42 29.99
C MET A 765 -27.51 -6.27 28.89
N ASN A 766 -28.37 -5.25 29.00
CA ASN A 766 -29.39 -4.94 28.00
C ASN A 766 -28.78 -4.43 26.67
N ASP A 767 -27.70 -3.65 26.74
CA ASP A 767 -26.95 -3.22 25.55
C ASP A 767 -26.37 -4.40 24.80
N ILE A 768 -25.73 -5.37 25.48
CA ILE A 768 -25.20 -6.60 24.87
C ILE A 768 -26.31 -7.41 24.21
N LYS A 769 -27.46 -7.62 24.89
CA LYS A 769 -28.61 -8.34 24.36
C LYS A 769 -29.22 -7.62 23.15
N THR A 770 -29.23 -6.29 23.15
CA THR A 770 -29.71 -5.47 22.04
C THR A 770 -28.76 -5.54 20.85
N PHE A 771 -27.45 -5.42 21.09
CA PHE A 771 -26.43 -5.55 20.05
C PHE A 771 -26.52 -6.91 19.34
N GLU A 772 -26.66 -8.01 20.09
CA GLU A 772 -26.84 -9.37 19.51
C GLU A 772 -28.03 -9.43 18.55
N ARG A 773 -29.12 -8.78 18.90
CA ARG A 773 -30.36 -8.79 18.10
C ARG A 773 -30.29 -7.96 16.82
N ILE A 774 -29.63 -6.79 16.86
CA ILE A 774 -29.65 -5.82 15.77
C ILE A 774 -28.42 -5.89 14.84
N ASN A 775 -27.29 -6.41 15.33
CA ASN A 775 -26.09 -6.54 14.50
C ASN A 775 -26.25 -7.72 13.55
N MET A 776 -25.90 -7.53 12.27
CA MET A 776 -26.06 -8.56 11.23
C MET A 776 -25.29 -9.87 11.54
N ASN A 777 -24.17 -9.79 12.27
CA ASN A 777 -23.37 -10.94 12.70
C ASN A 777 -23.67 -11.33 14.17
N GLY A 778 -24.67 -10.73 14.81
CA GLY A 778 -24.93 -10.95 16.24
C GLY A 778 -23.65 -10.73 17.07
N LEU A 779 -23.36 -11.70 17.96
CA LEU A 779 -22.11 -11.73 18.73
C LEU A 779 -21.04 -12.66 18.15
N ASN A 780 -21.20 -13.18 16.93
CA ASN A 780 -20.21 -14.05 16.30
C ASN A 780 -18.86 -13.32 16.18
N GLY A 781 -17.81 -13.93 16.71
CA GLY A 781 -16.47 -13.37 16.70
C GLY A 781 -16.25 -12.12 17.58
N CYS A 782 -17.26 -11.66 18.32
CA CYS A 782 -17.13 -10.46 19.17
C CYS A 782 -16.01 -10.58 20.20
N ILE A 783 -15.23 -9.51 20.34
CA ILE A 783 -14.30 -9.28 21.44
C ILE A 783 -15.01 -8.41 22.47
N MET A 784 -15.22 -8.97 23.66
CA MET A 784 -16.02 -8.34 24.71
C MET A 784 -15.13 -8.01 25.91
N LEU A 785 -14.82 -6.72 26.08
CA LEU A 785 -13.99 -6.22 27.17
C LEU A 785 -14.83 -5.99 28.44
N ILE A 786 -14.32 -6.48 29.54
CA ILE A 786 -14.80 -6.25 30.92
C ILE A 786 -13.58 -5.93 31.80
N HIS A 787 -13.69 -4.99 32.75
CA HIS A 787 -12.58 -4.69 33.66
C HIS A 787 -12.54 -5.68 34.81
N LEU A 788 -11.35 -6.15 35.17
CA LEU A 788 -11.15 -7.12 36.27
C LEU A 788 -11.44 -6.52 37.66
N GLY A 789 -11.34 -5.22 37.75
CA GLY A 789 -11.69 -4.39 38.89
C GLY A 789 -11.97 -2.97 38.41
N THR A 790 -12.66 -2.18 39.23
CA THR A 790 -13.06 -0.81 38.90
C THR A 790 -12.99 0.08 40.13
N ALA A 791 -13.00 1.40 39.93
CA ALA A 791 -12.94 2.39 41.00
C ALA A 791 -13.97 2.10 42.09
N PRO A 792 -13.64 2.34 43.41
CA PRO A 792 -14.53 2.06 44.52
C PRO A 792 -15.88 2.78 44.44
N GLU A 793 -15.94 3.94 43.78
CA GLU A 793 -17.15 4.74 43.57
C GLU A 793 -18.19 4.02 42.71
N ARG A 794 -17.75 3.08 41.85
CA ARG A 794 -18.65 2.16 41.18
C ARG A 794 -18.99 0.98 42.12
N THR A 795 -20.09 1.06 42.78
CA THR A 795 -20.58 -0.04 43.66
C THR A 795 -21.31 -1.14 42.90
N ASP A 796 -21.87 -0.83 41.75
CA ASP A 796 -22.52 -1.74 40.81
C ASP A 796 -21.48 -2.38 39.87
N LYS A 797 -20.87 -3.48 40.30
CA LYS A 797 -19.76 -4.15 39.60
C LYS A 797 -20.24 -5.18 38.59
N PHE A 798 -19.96 -4.94 37.31
CA PHE A 798 -20.45 -5.79 36.19
C PHE A 798 -19.92 -7.24 36.27
N TYR A 799 -18.70 -7.46 36.77
CA TYR A 799 -18.15 -8.81 36.93
C TYR A 799 -19.01 -9.72 37.85
N ASN A 800 -19.85 -9.20 38.70
CA ASN A 800 -20.82 -9.96 39.50
C ASN A 800 -21.94 -10.56 38.64
N HIS A 801 -22.21 -10.01 37.43
CA HIS A 801 -23.20 -10.47 36.49
C HIS A 801 -22.60 -11.42 35.40
N LEU A 802 -21.31 -11.75 35.49
CA LEU A 802 -20.65 -12.62 34.52
C LEU A 802 -21.35 -13.98 34.40
N GLY A 803 -21.82 -14.56 35.50
CA GLY A 803 -22.55 -15.83 35.47
C GLY A 803 -23.85 -15.76 34.67
N GLU A 804 -24.64 -14.66 34.85
CA GLU A 804 -25.86 -14.42 34.02
C GLU A 804 -25.51 -14.28 32.55
N LEU A 805 -24.44 -13.55 32.24
CA LEU A 805 -23.96 -13.37 30.87
C LEU A 805 -23.61 -14.70 30.21
N LEU A 806 -22.81 -15.55 30.90
CA LEU A 806 -22.38 -16.85 30.38
C LEU A 806 -23.57 -17.80 30.16
N GLU A 807 -24.52 -17.84 31.09
CA GLU A 807 -25.76 -18.62 30.91
C GLU A 807 -26.58 -18.15 29.72
N TRP A 808 -26.69 -16.83 29.52
CA TRP A 808 -27.41 -16.27 28.41
C TRP A 808 -26.72 -16.55 27.07
N LEU A 809 -25.38 -16.39 26.98
CA LEU A 809 -24.58 -16.74 25.80
C LEU A 809 -24.75 -18.22 25.42
N GLY A 810 -24.66 -19.14 26.41
CA GLY A 810 -24.85 -20.58 26.19
C GLY A 810 -26.25 -20.90 25.64
N ARG A 811 -27.31 -20.27 26.20
CA ARG A 811 -28.70 -20.43 25.69
C ARG A 811 -28.86 -19.93 24.25
N LYS A 812 -28.07 -18.96 23.82
CA LYS A 812 -28.03 -18.44 22.44
C LYS A 812 -27.15 -19.27 21.52
N GLY A 813 -26.46 -20.29 22.05
CA GLY A 813 -25.56 -21.16 21.30
C GLY A 813 -24.16 -20.59 21.03
N TYR A 814 -23.74 -19.58 21.77
CA TYR A 814 -22.38 -19.07 21.75
C TYR A 814 -21.47 -19.86 22.67
N SER A 815 -20.24 -20.13 22.24
CA SER A 815 -19.14 -20.55 23.12
C SER A 815 -18.25 -19.35 23.45
N THR A 816 -17.61 -19.38 24.61
CA THR A 816 -16.56 -18.41 24.93
C THR A 816 -15.20 -18.97 24.57
N GLU A 817 -14.33 -18.13 24.04
CA GLU A 817 -12.97 -18.52 23.64
C GLU A 817 -11.92 -17.56 24.24
N ARG A 818 -10.69 -18.03 24.32
CA ARG A 818 -9.49 -17.24 24.61
C ARG A 818 -8.65 -17.04 23.33
N PHE A 819 -7.74 -16.10 23.33
CA PHE A 819 -6.72 -15.92 22.31
C PHE A 819 -5.67 -17.03 22.36
#